data_47565f8c89fe80aad1109b3808fe74dd
#
_entry.id   47565f8c89fe80aad1109b3808fe74dd
#
_cell.length_a   1.000
_cell.length_b   1.000
_cell.length_c   1.000
_cell.angle_alpha   90.00
_cell.angle_beta   90.00
_cell.angle_gamma   90.00
#
_symmetry.space_group_name_H-M   'P 1'
#
loop_
_entity.id
_entity.type
_entity.pdbx_description
1 polymer ?
#
loop_
_entity_poly.entity_id
_entity_poly.type
_entity_poly.pdbx_seq_one_letter_code
_entity_poly.pdbx_strand_id
1 'polypeptide(L)'
;MESALSARDRVGVQDFLLLENYKSEAAFIENLRRRYREGLIYTYIGSVLVSVNPYRELEIYSKQNMERHRGVNFYEISPHIFALADNSYRALRTERRDQCILISGESGAGKTEASKKILQYYTHICPTRNNTHTIRERLLQSNPVLEAFGNAKTLRNDNSSRFGKYMDIQFDYKGAPIGGHILNYLLEKSRVAHQNHGERNFHIFYQLLEGGEEPLLKTLGLEKTNPQHYHYLVKGNCPRVSSISDKNGWKVVRNALTIIGFNEEEIQELMEIVASVLHLGNIQFGEDEEGETHVTTDPQLQYLSQLLGVDGSVLKEALTHKKIVAKGEEMISPLSLEQALSARDSLAKAIYGHAFTWLVQKLNQSLAFKVCFFFLKCSSIIGLLDIYGFEVFQHNSFEQFCINYCNEKLQQLFIELTLKSEQEEYEAEGIVWERVEYFNNKIICDLVEEKHKGIIAILDEECSRPGDASDITFLEKLEDTLGGHAHFVTHKMANGKIRKAIGREEFRLVHYAGEVNYNVNGFLDKNNDLLYRHLKEVLCQSGNHIVNQCFHADELMDQRRPETAATQFKLSLAKLMEILMSKEPSYVRCIKPNDAKQPGRFDEVLVRHQVKYLGLMENLRVRRAGFAYRRNYEAFLERYKSLCPDTWPNWRGKLPEGVATLVKHLNYKPEEYKLGRSKIFIHFPRTLFVTEDALEAKKQTIAVTLQTSWRGYRERAKYHRIRHAVIVIQSWWRGVKGRRKAKHRRQAADTIRKFIKGFILRNEPRCPDNEYFLDHVRFSFLMEVKRNLPKSVLDQSWPRPPPSLTEASEHLHRMCIRNLVNDYCRRIQPEWKKQLEQKVVASAIFSGQKDCYPRSVPKLFVATRLETEEINLKVLQTLGTDNKYGVAVTKYDRHGFRARMRQLLLTTSSAVLVQEAKIKQRIDYGTLLGNVTVIQLSPLLPNNTGDLVLQCDHVIEAVTKLAIMADKIHNVNISQDSIRFAVARGKEGVLDFSSGSDLRVVKTKNGHLSVFLNSKTF
;
A
#
# COMPACT_ATOMS: atom_id res chain seq x y z
N MET A 1 -16.11 28.14 11.85
CA MET A 1 -15.14 27.94 10.77
C MET A 1 -13.72 28.40 11.11
N GLU A 2 -13.53 29.52 11.77
CA GLU A 2 -12.20 29.95 12.24
C GLU A 2 -11.52 28.96 13.17
N SER A 3 -12.25 28.21 13.98
CA SER A 3 -11.70 27.19 14.88
C SER A 3 -11.12 25.96 14.16
N ALA A 4 -11.62 25.62 12.98
CA ALA A 4 -11.12 24.46 12.23
C ALA A 4 -9.83 24.79 11.46
N LEU A 5 -9.73 26.00 10.91
CA LEU A 5 -8.50 26.50 10.28
C LEU A 5 -7.40 26.70 11.32
N SER A 6 -7.72 27.29 12.49
CA SER A 6 -6.75 27.49 13.57
C SER A 6 -6.28 26.15 14.20
N ALA A 7 -7.12 25.12 14.19
CA ALA A 7 -6.73 23.80 14.68
C ALA A 7 -5.75 23.07 13.73
N ARG A 8 -5.81 23.34 12.43
CA ARG A 8 -4.92 22.74 11.42
C ARG A 8 -3.50 23.35 11.46
N ASP A 9 -3.37 24.62 11.81
CA ASP A 9 -2.10 25.35 11.77
C ASP A 9 -1.40 25.47 13.15
N ARG A 10 -1.83 24.70 14.14
CA ARG A 10 -1.24 24.71 15.50
C ARG A 10 0.27 24.42 15.54
N VAL A 11 0.78 23.66 14.60
CA VAL A 11 2.19 23.23 14.52
C VAL A 11 2.88 23.88 13.30
N GLY A 12 2.54 25.11 12.97
CA GLY A 12 3.01 25.80 11.77
C GLY A 12 2.06 25.65 10.60
N VAL A 13 2.21 26.53 9.60
CA VAL A 13 1.33 26.56 8.44
C VAL A 13 1.52 25.34 7.55
N GLN A 14 0.43 24.79 7.05
CA GLN A 14 0.42 23.64 6.14
C GLN A 14 0.72 24.03 4.69
N ASP A 15 0.42 25.29 4.34
CA ASP A 15 0.80 25.88 3.06
C ASP A 15 1.55 27.19 3.34
N PHE A 16 2.74 27.30 2.78
CA PHE A 16 3.56 28.49 2.90
C PHE A 16 2.90 29.76 2.31
N LEU A 17 1.92 29.60 1.45
CA LEU A 17 1.12 30.73 0.99
C LEU A 17 0.37 31.45 2.12
N LEU A 18 0.17 30.80 3.26
CA LEU A 18 -0.45 31.34 4.47
C LEU A 18 0.59 31.93 5.44
N LEU A 19 1.88 31.83 5.15
CA LEU A 19 2.94 32.34 6.03
C LEU A 19 2.93 33.88 6.01
N GLU A 20 2.76 34.51 7.17
CA GLU A 20 2.71 35.96 7.27
C GLU A 20 4.03 36.62 6.81
N ASN A 21 5.16 36.11 7.31
CA ASN A 21 6.50 36.59 6.96
C ASN A 21 7.10 35.84 5.77
N TYR A 22 6.35 35.67 4.69
CA TYR A 22 6.74 34.88 3.53
C TYR A 22 8.03 35.36 2.82
N LYS A 23 8.45 36.62 3.03
CA LYS A 23 9.71 37.15 2.49
C LYS A 23 10.92 36.70 3.30
N SER A 24 10.71 36.24 4.54
CA SER A 24 11.79 35.83 5.45
C SER A 24 12.14 34.37 5.26
N GLU A 25 13.35 34.10 4.81
CA GLU A 25 13.91 32.75 4.72
C GLU A 25 13.96 32.06 6.09
N ALA A 26 14.27 32.80 7.16
CA ALA A 26 14.29 32.27 8.52
C ALA A 26 12.91 31.80 8.97
N ALA A 27 11.84 32.54 8.65
CA ALA A 27 10.47 32.13 8.96
C ALA A 27 10.07 30.87 8.18
N PHE A 28 10.49 30.74 6.93
CA PHE A 28 10.28 29.56 6.10
C PHE A 28 10.92 28.32 6.72
N ILE A 29 12.20 28.41 7.07
CA ILE A 29 12.96 27.30 7.67
C ILE A 29 12.43 26.93 9.05
N GLU A 30 12.07 27.90 9.87
CA GLU A 30 11.46 27.65 11.19
C GLU A 30 10.13 26.91 11.06
N ASN A 31 9.31 27.22 10.07
CA ASN A 31 8.08 26.47 9.81
C ASN A 31 8.35 25.01 9.45
N LEU A 32 9.33 24.75 8.57
CA LEU A 32 9.75 23.40 8.25
C LEU A 32 10.26 22.66 9.48
N ARG A 33 11.09 23.31 10.30
CA ARG A 33 11.67 22.74 11.51
C ARG A 33 10.61 22.34 12.53
N ARG A 34 9.63 23.21 12.79
CA ARG A 34 8.51 22.94 13.71
C ARG A 34 7.70 21.73 13.25
N ARG A 35 7.31 21.73 11.97
CA ARG A 35 6.53 20.63 11.40
C ARG A 35 7.31 19.32 11.41
N TYR A 36 8.59 19.36 11.05
CA TYR A 36 9.46 18.19 11.06
C TYR A 36 9.60 17.56 12.46
N ARG A 37 9.75 18.36 13.52
CA ARG A 37 9.82 17.87 14.92
C ARG A 37 8.58 17.09 15.33
N GLU A 38 7.42 17.50 14.87
CA GLU A 38 6.14 16.83 15.13
C GLU A 38 5.85 15.70 14.12
N GLY A 39 6.81 15.34 13.28
CA GLY A 39 6.65 14.28 12.29
C GLY A 39 5.78 14.66 11.08
N LEU A 40 5.45 15.94 10.93
CA LEU A 40 4.70 16.48 9.80
C LEU A 40 5.69 16.82 8.67
N ILE A 41 6.03 15.81 7.88
CA ILE A 41 7.09 15.90 6.86
C ILE A 41 6.66 16.61 5.57
N TYR A 42 5.37 16.80 5.34
CA TYR A 42 4.84 17.38 4.11
C TYR A 42 4.29 18.78 4.35
N THR A 43 4.62 19.71 3.44
CA THR A 43 4.12 21.11 3.48
C THR A 43 3.92 21.58 2.05
N TYR A 44 2.86 22.36 1.76
CA TYR A 44 2.62 22.91 0.43
C TYR A 44 3.28 24.28 0.20
N ILE A 45 3.60 24.55 -1.04
CA ILE A 45 3.76 25.90 -1.61
C ILE A 45 2.78 25.97 -2.80
N GLY A 46 1.52 26.17 -2.53
CA GLY A 46 0.46 26.06 -3.54
C GLY A 46 0.39 24.65 -4.14
N SER A 47 0.74 24.52 -5.42
CA SER A 47 0.74 23.22 -6.14
C SER A 47 2.01 22.38 -5.94
N VAL A 48 3.04 22.93 -5.29
CA VAL A 48 4.30 22.25 -5.02
C VAL A 48 4.25 21.60 -3.64
N LEU A 49 4.57 20.33 -3.56
CA LEU A 49 4.71 19.59 -2.30
C LEU A 49 6.17 19.57 -1.86
N VAL A 50 6.45 20.13 -0.70
CA VAL A 50 7.75 20.03 -0.03
C VAL A 50 7.72 18.83 0.91
N SER A 51 8.71 17.95 0.80
CA SER A 51 8.86 16.75 1.62
C SER A 51 10.20 16.77 2.34
N VAL A 52 10.22 16.63 3.66
CA VAL A 52 11.45 16.54 4.45
C VAL A 52 11.66 15.08 4.85
N ASN A 53 12.80 14.48 4.50
CA ASN A 53 13.07 13.07 4.77
C ASN A 53 13.16 12.79 6.28
N PRO A 54 12.30 11.95 6.86
CA PRO A 54 12.30 11.69 8.30
C PRO A 54 13.39 10.73 8.78
N TYR A 55 14.06 9.99 7.87
CA TYR A 55 14.99 8.88 8.18
C TYR A 55 14.43 7.85 9.16
N ARG A 56 13.12 7.69 9.21
CA ARG A 56 12.40 6.69 10.00
C ARG A 56 11.09 6.33 9.31
N GLU A 57 10.56 5.17 9.59
CA GLU A 57 9.21 4.82 9.16
C GLU A 57 8.17 5.63 9.93
N LEU A 58 7.16 6.09 9.21
CA LEU A 58 6.02 6.81 9.75
C LEU A 58 4.73 6.06 9.40
N GLU A 59 3.81 5.97 10.34
CA GLU A 59 2.51 5.28 10.14
C GLU A 59 1.53 6.04 9.22
N ILE A 60 2.03 7.01 8.44
CA ILE A 60 1.21 7.84 7.54
C ILE A 60 0.94 7.17 6.18
N TYR A 61 1.52 6.00 5.91
CA TYR A 61 1.43 5.32 4.60
C TYR A 61 0.54 4.08 4.60
N SER A 62 -0.30 3.90 5.62
CA SER A 62 -1.21 2.76 5.72
C SER A 62 -2.29 2.77 4.62
N LYS A 63 -2.84 1.60 4.32
CA LYS A 63 -3.96 1.45 3.37
C LYS A 63 -5.16 2.32 3.77
N GLN A 64 -5.42 2.44 5.06
CA GLN A 64 -6.48 3.29 5.59
C GLN A 64 -6.23 4.77 5.25
N ASN A 65 -4.98 5.24 5.34
CA ASN A 65 -4.63 6.60 4.93
C ASN A 65 -4.76 6.79 3.41
N MET A 66 -4.44 5.77 2.59
CA MET A 66 -4.68 5.83 1.14
C MET A 66 -6.16 6.09 0.83
N GLU A 67 -7.07 5.33 1.46
CA GLU A 67 -8.51 5.51 1.26
C GLU A 67 -9.02 6.87 1.79
N ARG A 68 -8.43 7.39 2.87
CA ARG A 68 -8.78 8.73 3.40
C ARG A 68 -8.45 9.87 2.44
N HIS A 69 -7.45 9.70 1.58
CA HIS A 69 -7.03 10.70 0.60
C HIS A 69 -7.78 10.57 -0.73
N ARG A 70 -8.49 9.48 -0.92
CA ARG A 70 -9.18 9.18 -2.18
C ARG A 70 -10.37 10.11 -2.41
N GLY A 71 -10.33 10.88 -3.50
CA GLY A 71 -11.40 11.77 -3.90
C GLY A 71 -11.59 13.01 -3.02
N VAL A 72 -10.69 13.25 -2.07
CA VAL A 72 -10.72 14.41 -1.19
C VAL A 72 -9.91 15.54 -1.80
N ASN A 73 -10.37 16.77 -1.69
CA ASN A 73 -9.60 17.91 -2.20
C ASN A 73 -8.38 18.16 -1.31
N PHE A 74 -7.29 18.61 -1.92
CA PHE A 74 -6.01 18.80 -1.24
C PHE A 74 -6.06 19.80 -0.06
N TYR A 75 -7.00 20.74 -0.07
CA TYR A 75 -7.18 21.71 1.01
C TYR A 75 -8.03 21.20 2.19
N GLU A 76 -8.75 20.10 2.01
CA GLU A 76 -9.58 19.50 3.08
C GLU A 76 -8.77 18.57 3.99
N ILE A 77 -7.64 18.09 3.52
CA ILE A 77 -6.77 17.14 4.21
C ILE A 77 -5.36 17.70 4.39
N SER A 78 -4.64 17.22 5.40
CA SER A 78 -3.24 17.62 5.63
C SER A 78 -2.35 17.31 4.42
N PRO A 79 -1.32 18.13 4.14
CA PRO A 79 -0.38 17.89 3.06
C PRO A 79 0.18 16.47 3.10
N HIS A 80 0.08 15.77 1.98
CA HIS A 80 0.54 14.40 1.86
C HIS A 80 0.85 14.05 0.42
N ILE A 81 1.79 13.12 0.21
CA ILE A 81 2.13 12.63 -1.12
C ILE A 81 0.93 11.94 -1.82
N PHE A 82 0.04 11.30 -1.05
CA PHE A 82 -1.17 10.69 -1.57
C PHE A 82 -2.18 11.73 -2.06
N ALA A 83 -2.26 12.89 -1.42
CA ALA A 83 -3.13 13.97 -1.86
C ALA A 83 -2.69 14.53 -3.22
N LEU A 84 -1.37 14.70 -3.43
CA LEU A 84 -0.80 15.11 -4.72
C LEU A 84 -1.06 14.05 -5.79
N ALA A 85 -0.83 12.78 -5.48
CA ALA A 85 -1.09 11.66 -6.39
C ALA A 85 -2.58 11.58 -6.77
N ASP A 86 -3.49 11.71 -5.80
CA ASP A 86 -4.94 11.72 -6.06
C ASP A 86 -5.36 12.90 -6.93
N ASN A 87 -4.79 14.08 -6.68
CA ASN A 87 -5.08 15.26 -7.46
C ASN A 87 -4.67 15.09 -8.94
N SER A 88 -3.46 14.60 -9.20
CA SER A 88 -3.00 14.28 -10.55
C SER A 88 -3.87 13.21 -11.23
N TYR A 89 -4.27 12.17 -10.49
CA TYR A 89 -5.17 11.14 -11.00
C TYR A 89 -6.57 11.68 -11.33
N ARG A 90 -7.10 12.57 -10.51
CA ARG A 90 -8.38 13.22 -10.77
C ARG A 90 -8.30 14.19 -11.94
N ALA A 91 -7.24 14.99 -12.05
CA ALA A 91 -7.00 15.88 -13.18
C ALA A 91 -6.93 15.08 -14.50
N LEU A 92 -6.19 13.97 -14.51
CA LEU A 92 -6.15 13.05 -15.66
C LEU A 92 -7.55 12.62 -16.10
N ARG A 93 -8.42 12.28 -15.16
CA ARG A 93 -9.78 11.79 -15.45
C ARG A 93 -10.78 12.87 -15.85
N THR A 94 -10.66 14.05 -15.23
CA THR A 94 -11.62 15.15 -15.45
C THR A 94 -11.22 16.05 -16.61
N GLU A 95 -9.96 16.37 -16.74
CA GLU A 95 -9.44 17.29 -17.75
C GLU A 95 -8.96 16.56 -19.01
N ARG A 96 -8.79 15.23 -18.93
CA ARG A 96 -8.28 14.36 -20.01
C ARG A 96 -6.94 14.82 -20.58
N ARG A 97 -6.10 15.37 -19.70
CA ARG A 97 -4.73 15.78 -19.98
C ARG A 97 -3.77 14.85 -19.27
N ASP A 98 -2.76 14.43 -19.99
CA ASP A 98 -1.67 13.65 -19.41
C ASP A 98 -0.97 14.44 -18.32
N GLN A 99 -0.62 13.77 -17.27
CA GLN A 99 -0.01 14.34 -16.09
C GLN A 99 1.42 13.85 -15.94
N CYS A 100 2.27 14.63 -15.28
CA CYS A 100 3.57 14.15 -14.84
C CYS A 100 3.89 14.65 -13.42
N ILE A 101 4.56 13.82 -12.65
CA ILE A 101 5.01 14.15 -11.30
C ILE A 101 6.54 14.16 -11.30
N LEU A 102 7.10 15.34 -11.12
CA LEU A 102 8.55 15.57 -11.09
C LEU A 102 9.01 15.61 -9.64
N ILE A 103 9.88 14.68 -9.28
CA ILE A 103 10.42 14.55 -7.93
C ILE A 103 11.89 14.98 -7.96
N SER A 104 12.22 16.02 -7.21
CA SER A 104 13.56 16.59 -7.18
C SER A 104 14.07 16.80 -5.75
N GLY A 105 15.36 16.94 -5.59
CA GLY A 105 16.05 17.10 -4.30
C GLY A 105 17.44 16.46 -4.34
N GLU A 106 18.24 16.65 -3.32
CA GLU A 106 19.58 16.05 -3.20
C GLU A 106 19.55 14.51 -3.09
N SER A 107 20.72 13.91 -3.28
CA SER A 107 20.89 12.48 -2.99
C SER A 107 20.60 12.18 -1.51
N GLY A 108 19.75 11.19 -1.25
CA GLY A 108 19.30 10.86 0.10
C GLY A 108 18.15 11.72 0.66
N ALA A 109 17.56 12.62 -0.13
CA ALA A 109 16.38 13.41 0.28
C ALA A 109 15.05 12.65 0.24
N GLY A 110 15.02 11.39 -0.22
CA GLY A 110 13.82 10.56 -0.25
C GLY A 110 13.03 10.57 -1.56
N LYS A 111 13.62 10.97 -2.69
CA LYS A 111 12.97 11.00 -4.01
C LYS A 111 12.39 9.64 -4.43
N THR A 112 13.22 8.62 -4.43
CA THR A 112 12.81 7.25 -4.82
C THR A 112 11.73 6.69 -3.90
N GLU A 113 11.78 6.99 -2.59
CA GLU A 113 10.72 6.62 -1.67
C GLU A 113 9.41 7.34 -1.98
N ALA A 114 9.44 8.64 -2.30
CA ALA A 114 8.26 9.37 -2.74
C ALA A 114 7.65 8.75 -4.01
N SER A 115 8.47 8.42 -5.01
CA SER A 115 8.05 7.72 -6.24
C SER A 115 7.38 6.37 -5.93
N LYS A 116 7.97 5.55 -5.06
CA LYS A 116 7.40 4.29 -4.59
C LYS A 116 6.04 4.48 -3.91
N LYS A 117 5.89 5.49 -3.04
CA LYS A 117 4.62 5.77 -2.34
C LYS A 117 3.52 6.22 -3.31
N ILE A 118 3.85 7.02 -4.32
CA ILE A 118 2.92 7.39 -5.38
C ILE A 118 2.45 6.15 -6.15
N LEU A 119 3.38 5.30 -6.56
CA LEU A 119 3.06 4.07 -7.28
C LEU A 119 2.20 3.11 -6.43
N GLN A 120 2.52 2.94 -5.14
CA GLN A 120 1.72 2.17 -4.19
C GLN A 120 0.30 2.74 -4.07
N TYR A 121 0.16 4.07 -4.04
CA TYR A 121 -1.13 4.73 -4.01
C TYR A 121 -1.97 4.38 -5.25
N TYR A 122 -1.44 4.56 -6.47
CA TYR A 122 -2.17 4.25 -7.70
C TYR A 122 -2.53 2.77 -7.80
N THR A 123 -1.64 1.89 -7.41
CA THR A 123 -1.92 0.45 -7.42
C THR A 123 -3.01 0.04 -6.42
N HIS A 124 -3.22 0.83 -5.36
CA HIS A 124 -4.25 0.56 -4.35
C HIS A 124 -5.62 1.16 -4.71
N ILE A 125 -5.67 2.44 -5.08
CA ILE A 125 -6.94 3.20 -5.21
C ILE A 125 -7.67 2.97 -6.53
N CYS A 126 -6.94 2.63 -7.60
CA CYS A 126 -7.53 2.51 -8.92
C CYS A 126 -8.46 1.29 -9.04
N PRO A 127 -9.48 1.33 -9.92
CA PRO A 127 -10.38 0.19 -10.14
C PRO A 127 -9.64 -1.08 -10.54
N THR A 128 -10.09 -2.24 -10.06
CA THR A 128 -9.50 -3.55 -10.39
C THR A 128 -10.31 -4.22 -11.50
N ARG A 129 -9.64 -4.73 -12.53
CA ARG A 129 -10.19 -5.64 -13.55
C ARG A 129 -9.51 -7.00 -13.42
N ASN A 130 -10.13 -8.06 -13.94
CA ASN A 130 -9.64 -9.44 -13.76
C ASN A 130 -8.17 -9.69 -14.19
N ASN A 131 -7.59 -8.85 -15.08
CA ASN A 131 -6.19 -8.98 -15.52
C ASN A 131 -5.27 -7.85 -15.02
N THR A 132 -5.77 -6.88 -14.26
CA THR A 132 -4.95 -5.73 -13.82
C THR A 132 -4.16 -5.99 -12.54
N HIS A 133 -4.47 -7.06 -11.81
CA HIS A 133 -3.72 -7.41 -10.60
C HIS A 133 -2.24 -7.71 -10.92
N THR A 134 -2.01 -8.47 -11.98
CA THR A 134 -0.66 -8.85 -12.43
C THR A 134 0.17 -7.63 -12.86
N ILE A 135 -0.43 -6.67 -13.59
CA ILE A 135 0.27 -5.45 -14.05
C ILE A 135 0.65 -4.56 -12.86
N ARG A 136 -0.25 -4.39 -11.88
CA ARG A 136 0.03 -3.63 -10.65
C ARG A 136 1.20 -4.22 -9.87
N GLU A 137 1.21 -5.52 -9.73
CA GLU A 137 2.26 -6.23 -9.04
C GLU A 137 3.59 -6.09 -9.76
N ARG A 138 3.60 -6.27 -11.10
CA ARG A 138 4.79 -6.06 -11.93
C ARG A 138 5.33 -4.65 -11.86
N LEU A 139 4.47 -3.63 -11.86
CA LEU A 139 4.86 -2.23 -11.69
C LEU A 139 5.58 -2.00 -10.34
N LEU A 140 5.08 -2.58 -9.27
CA LEU A 140 5.73 -2.49 -7.95
C LEU A 140 7.05 -3.26 -7.90
N GLN A 141 7.08 -4.46 -8.49
CA GLN A 141 8.26 -5.33 -8.48
C GLN A 141 9.35 -4.88 -9.46
N SER A 142 9.07 -3.98 -10.40
CA SER A 142 10.11 -3.39 -11.26
C SER A 142 11.13 -2.57 -10.46
N ASN A 143 10.74 -1.95 -9.35
CA ASN A 143 11.64 -1.12 -8.55
C ASN A 143 12.77 -1.91 -7.87
N PRO A 144 12.53 -3.01 -7.14
CA PRO A 144 13.62 -3.81 -6.57
C PRO A 144 14.64 -4.31 -7.61
N VAL A 145 14.16 -4.68 -8.80
CA VAL A 145 15.05 -5.14 -9.87
C VAL A 145 15.92 -3.99 -10.36
N LEU A 146 15.34 -2.85 -10.68
CA LEU A 146 16.09 -1.67 -11.12
C LEU A 146 17.05 -1.16 -10.05
N GLU A 147 16.67 -1.22 -8.77
CA GLU A 147 17.54 -0.83 -7.66
C GLU A 147 18.73 -1.77 -7.50
N ALA A 148 18.55 -3.07 -7.68
CA ALA A 148 19.66 -4.02 -7.58
C ALA A 148 20.74 -3.77 -8.62
N PHE A 149 20.35 -3.48 -9.86
CA PHE A 149 21.26 -3.29 -10.99
C PHE A 149 21.71 -1.84 -11.21
N GLY A 150 20.95 -0.87 -10.71
CA GLY A 150 21.20 0.54 -10.99
C GLY A 150 21.48 1.40 -9.76
N ASN A 151 21.36 0.89 -8.55
CA ASN A 151 21.68 1.62 -7.32
C ASN A 151 22.97 1.09 -6.68
N ALA A 152 23.64 1.98 -5.99
CA ALA A 152 24.84 1.68 -5.24
C ALA A 152 24.92 2.50 -3.95
N LYS A 153 25.75 2.05 -3.02
CA LYS A 153 26.10 2.88 -1.85
C LYS A 153 27.13 3.93 -2.26
N THR A 154 26.80 5.16 -1.94
CA THR A 154 27.69 6.32 -2.03
C THR A 154 27.98 6.89 -0.65
N LEU A 155 28.95 7.81 -0.55
CA LEU A 155 29.25 8.50 0.71
C LEU A 155 28.01 9.22 1.29
N ARG A 156 27.13 9.72 0.41
CA ARG A 156 25.95 10.49 0.82
C ARG A 156 24.69 9.64 1.06
N ASN A 157 24.57 8.50 0.37
CA ASN A 157 23.36 7.67 0.45
C ASN A 157 23.71 6.20 0.25
N ASP A 158 23.21 5.34 1.17
CA ASP A 158 23.49 3.89 1.11
C ASP A 158 22.75 3.20 -0.05
N ASN A 159 21.66 3.77 -0.53
CA ASN A 159 20.90 3.29 -1.69
C ASN A 159 20.69 4.41 -2.71
N SER A 160 21.77 4.90 -3.30
CA SER A 160 21.74 5.97 -4.30
C SER A 160 21.47 5.41 -5.68
N SER A 161 20.46 5.94 -6.35
CA SER A 161 20.20 5.62 -7.77
C SER A 161 21.33 6.20 -8.62
N ARG A 162 22.00 5.35 -9.39
CA ARG A 162 23.09 5.73 -10.32
C ARG A 162 22.60 5.76 -11.77
N PHE A 163 21.29 5.90 -11.95
CA PHE A 163 20.60 6.12 -13.23
C PHE A 163 19.36 6.96 -12.99
N GLY A 164 18.95 7.70 -13.99
CA GLY A 164 17.67 8.40 -13.99
C GLY A 164 16.56 7.50 -14.53
N LYS A 165 15.37 7.60 -13.95
CA LYS A 165 14.22 6.83 -14.35
C LYS A 165 13.02 7.73 -14.58
N TYR A 166 12.37 7.56 -15.72
CA TYR A 166 11.06 8.08 -16.01
C TYR A 166 10.12 6.92 -16.27
N MET A 167 8.99 6.87 -15.57
CA MET A 167 8.01 5.80 -15.70
C MET A 167 6.65 6.37 -16.11
N ASP A 168 6.12 5.95 -17.24
CA ASP A 168 4.74 6.18 -17.64
C ASP A 168 3.84 5.09 -17.06
N ILE A 169 2.76 5.49 -16.43
CA ILE A 169 1.68 4.60 -16.02
C ILE A 169 0.49 4.90 -16.93
N GLN A 170 0.04 3.89 -17.65
CA GLN A 170 -1.04 4.01 -18.62
C GLN A 170 -2.36 3.59 -17.97
N PHE A 171 -3.39 4.42 -18.15
CA PHE A 171 -4.73 4.20 -17.59
C PHE A 171 -5.76 4.04 -18.71
N ASP A 172 -6.73 3.16 -18.51
CA ASP A 172 -7.88 3.04 -19.38
C ASP A 172 -8.90 4.19 -19.11
N TYR A 173 -9.93 4.26 -19.96
CA TYR A 173 -11.01 5.26 -19.84
C TYR A 173 -11.78 5.19 -18.51
N LYS A 174 -11.68 4.07 -17.76
CA LYS A 174 -12.28 3.89 -16.42
C LYS A 174 -11.32 4.29 -15.31
N GLY A 175 -10.06 4.57 -15.64
CA GLY A 175 -9.00 4.90 -14.69
C GLY A 175 -8.32 3.69 -14.06
N ALA A 176 -8.42 2.49 -14.66
CA ALA A 176 -7.64 1.34 -14.23
C ALA A 176 -6.25 1.38 -14.89
N PRO A 177 -5.16 1.09 -14.16
CA PRO A 177 -3.84 0.98 -14.74
C PRO A 177 -3.78 -0.28 -15.62
N ILE A 178 -3.44 -0.09 -16.89
CA ILE A 178 -3.42 -1.14 -17.92
C ILE A 178 -2.02 -1.49 -18.36
N GLY A 179 -1.04 -0.65 -18.12
CA GLY A 179 0.34 -0.87 -18.51
C GLY A 179 1.28 0.18 -17.94
N GLY A 180 2.55 0.04 -18.28
CA GLY A 180 3.58 1.02 -17.95
C GLY A 180 4.74 0.94 -18.92
N HIS A 181 5.52 2.01 -18.98
CA HIS A 181 6.74 2.07 -19.76
C HIS A 181 7.83 2.81 -18.98
N ILE A 182 9.02 2.26 -18.94
CA ILE A 182 10.18 2.79 -18.21
C ILE A 182 11.21 3.26 -19.22
N LEU A 183 11.65 4.50 -19.06
CA LEU A 183 12.82 5.04 -19.73
C LEU A 183 13.94 5.23 -18.71
N ASN A 184 15.11 4.74 -19.03
CA ASN A 184 16.30 4.93 -18.21
C ASN A 184 17.23 5.96 -18.87
N TYR A 185 17.92 6.71 -18.05
CA TYR A 185 18.86 7.76 -18.45
C TYR A 185 20.18 7.54 -17.74
N LEU A 186 21.28 7.63 -18.47
CA LEU A 186 22.66 7.64 -18.00
C LEU A 186 22.94 6.73 -16.79
N LEU A 187 23.11 5.45 -17.04
CA LEU A 187 23.68 4.58 -16.01
C LEU A 187 25.16 4.95 -15.80
N GLU A 188 25.56 5.18 -14.56
CA GLU A 188 26.97 5.41 -14.16
C GLU A 188 27.77 4.11 -14.31
N LYS A 189 27.98 3.68 -15.55
CA LYS A 189 28.67 2.42 -15.83
C LYS A 189 30.15 2.42 -15.47
N SER A 190 30.78 3.59 -15.36
CA SER A 190 32.14 3.72 -14.84
C SER A 190 32.30 3.14 -13.42
N ARG A 191 31.24 3.11 -12.63
CA ARG A 191 31.20 2.49 -11.30
C ARG A 191 31.49 0.99 -11.30
N VAL A 192 31.25 0.29 -12.41
CA VAL A 192 31.58 -1.12 -12.54
C VAL A 192 33.08 -1.35 -12.31
N ALA A 193 33.91 -0.52 -12.94
CA ALA A 193 35.36 -0.65 -12.88
C ALA A 193 36.04 0.16 -11.77
N HIS A 194 35.41 1.25 -11.30
CA HIS A 194 35.99 2.16 -10.30
C HIS A 194 34.97 2.68 -9.30
N GLN A 195 35.29 2.65 -8.02
CA GLN A 195 34.52 3.25 -6.94
C GLN A 195 35.45 4.09 -6.06
N ASN A 196 34.96 5.22 -5.57
CA ASN A 196 35.64 6.03 -4.58
C ASN A 196 35.71 5.32 -3.23
N HIS A 197 36.71 5.67 -2.41
CA HIS A 197 36.84 5.10 -1.08
C HIS A 197 35.56 5.32 -0.23
N GLY A 198 35.08 4.27 0.41
CA GLY A 198 33.85 4.28 1.18
C GLY A 198 32.57 4.09 0.35
N GLU A 199 32.67 3.87 -0.97
CA GLU A 199 31.56 3.56 -1.86
C GLU A 199 31.56 2.10 -2.29
N ARG A 200 30.44 1.62 -2.84
CA ARG A 200 30.28 0.25 -3.37
C ARG A 200 29.99 0.27 -4.88
N ASN A 201 30.23 -0.84 -5.51
CA ASN A 201 29.68 -1.17 -6.80
C ASN A 201 28.14 -1.35 -6.71
N PHE A 202 27.46 -1.67 -7.79
CA PHE A 202 26.02 -1.93 -7.81
C PHE A 202 25.64 -3.04 -6.86
N HIS A 203 24.46 -2.94 -6.26
CA HIS A 203 24.02 -3.87 -5.22
C HIS A 203 23.95 -5.31 -5.69
N ILE A 204 23.60 -5.57 -6.94
CA ILE A 204 23.42 -6.93 -7.47
C ILE A 204 24.67 -7.81 -7.27
N PHE A 205 25.85 -7.27 -7.40
CA PHE A 205 27.10 -8.02 -7.21
C PHE A 205 27.19 -8.59 -5.78
N TYR A 206 26.94 -7.75 -4.79
CA TYR A 206 26.99 -8.14 -3.38
C TYR A 206 25.80 -9.03 -2.99
N GLN A 207 24.63 -8.77 -3.56
CA GLN A 207 23.43 -9.56 -3.34
C GLN A 207 23.59 -10.99 -3.89
N LEU A 208 24.18 -11.13 -5.07
CA LEU A 208 24.48 -12.42 -5.67
C LEU A 208 25.49 -13.21 -4.81
N LEU A 209 26.59 -12.60 -4.41
CA LEU A 209 27.62 -13.26 -3.61
C LEU A 209 27.15 -13.68 -2.21
N GLU A 210 26.33 -12.85 -1.55
CA GLU A 210 25.86 -13.10 -0.17
C GLU A 210 24.61 -14.00 -0.14
N GLY A 211 23.71 -13.85 -1.12
CA GLY A 211 22.39 -14.45 -1.13
C GLY A 211 22.23 -15.60 -2.10
N GLY A 212 23.10 -15.72 -3.10
CA GLY A 212 23.03 -16.74 -4.14
C GLY A 212 23.09 -18.17 -3.57
N GLU A 213 22.34 -19.07 -4.18
CA GLU A 213 22.32 -20.48 -3.86
C GLU A 213 23.66 -21.13 -4.25
N GLU A 214 24.16 -22.05 -3.45
CA GLU A 214 25.45 -22.69 -3.71
C GLU A 214 25.57 -23.35 -5.09
N PRO A 215 24.55 -24.05 -5.62
CA PRO A 215 24.62 -24.59 -6.97
C PRO A 215 24.82 -23.53 -8.04
N LEU A 216 24.07 -22.40 -7.92
CA LEU A 216 24.19 -21.27 -8.84
C LEU A 216 25.58 -20.65 -8.77
N LEU A 217 26.07 -20.33 -7.58
CA LEU A 217 27.40 -19.74 -7.42
C LEU A 217 28.52 -20.65 -7.95
N LYS A 218 28.39 -21.94 -7.77
CA LYS A 218 29.34 -22.94 -8.32
C LYS A 218 29.31 -22.93 -9.86
N THR A 219 28.13 -22.88 -10.46
CA THR A 219 27.98 -22.79 -11.93
C THR A 219 28.60 -21.50 -12.47
N LEU A 220 28.46 -20.42 -11.71
CA LEU A 220 29.01 -19.11 -12.06
C LEU A 220 30.52 -18.97 -11.75
N GLY A 221 31.14 -19.94 -11.10
CA GLY A 221 32.54 -19.87 -10.66
C GLY A 221 32.78 -18.85 -9.55
N LEU A 222 31.74 -18.52 -8.75
CA LEU A 222 31.81 -17.49 -7.73
C LEU A 222 31.94 -18.07 -6.32
N GLU A 223 32.72 -17.39 -5.48
CA GLU A 223 32.90 -17.72 -4.07
C GLU A 223 31.87 -16.99 -3.21
N LYS A 224 31.17 -17.74 -2.35
CA LYS A 224 30.15 -17.21 -1.46
C LYS A 224 30.76 -16.29 -0.40
N THR A 225 30.08 -15.20 -0.11
CA THR A 225 30.37 -14.23 0.98
C THR A 225 31.73 -13.56 0.93
N ASN A 226 32.44 -13.60 -0.19
CA ASN A 226 33.79 -13.08 -0.29
C ASN A 226 33.97 -12.00 -1.38
N PRO A 227 33.40 -10.79 -1.24
CA PRO A 227 33.59 -9.68 -2.18
C PRO A 227 35.06 -9.28 -2.35
N GLN A 228 35.93 -9.61 -1.39
CA GLN A 228 37.34 -9.20 -1.41
C GLN A 228 38.16 -9.93 -2.49
N HIS A 229 37.67 -11.06 -3.01
CA HIS A 229 38.31 -11.75 -4.11
C HIS A 229 38.04 -11.14 -5.50
N TYR A 230 37.21 -10.13 -5.58
CA TYR A 230 36.84 -9.52 -6.86
C TYR A 230 37.34 -8.10 -6.96
N HIS A 231 38.26 -7.84 -7.88
CA HIS A 231 38.95 -6.58 -8.06
C HIS A 231 37.98 -5.37 -8.19
N TYR A 232 36.87 -5.55 -8.91
CA TYR A 232 35.86 -4.50 -9.06
C TYR A 232 35.00 -4.25 -7.81
N LEU A 233 35.12 -5.04 -6.74
CA LEU A 233 34.37 -4.83 -5.51
C LEU A 233 35.21 -4.31 -4.34
N VAL A 234 36.54 -4.36 -4.45
CA VAL A 234 37.45 -3.94 -3.37
C VAL A 234 37.90 -2.50 -3.46
N LYS A 235 37.83 -1.86 -4.65
CA LYS A 235 38.35 -0.51 -4.87
C LYS A 235 37.79 0.54 -3.93
N GLY A 236 36.51 0.45 -3.59
CA GLY A 236 35.88 1.35 -2.64
C GLY A 236 36.12 1.03 -1.16
N ASN A 237 36.82 -0.09 -0.86
CA ASN A 237 37.08 -0.56 0.51
C ASN A 237 35.83 -0.59 1.42
N CYS A 238 34.68 -0.94 0.89
CA CYS A 238 33.40 -0.96 1.60
C CYS A 238 32.58 -2.23 1.27
N PRO A 239 33.08 -3.44 1.61
CA PRO A 239 32.44 -4.69 1.21
C PRO A 239 31.10 -4.93 1.91
N ARG A 240 30.88 -4.37 3.09
CA ARG A 240 29.67 -4.52 3.91
C ARG A 240 29.12 -3.17 4.37
N VAL A 241 27.79 -3.08 4.46
CA VAL A 241 27.08 -1.89 4.93
C VAL A 241 26.07 -2.33 6.00
N SER A 242 26.11 -1.75 7.18
CA SER A 242 25.26 -2.15 8.33
C SER A 242 23.76 -1.92 8.08
N SER A 243 23.42 -0.96 7.24
CA SER A 243 22.02 -0.63 6.90
C SER A 243 21.42 -1.50 5.78
N ILE A 244 22.25 -2.32 5.10
CA ILE A 244 21.83 -3.13 3.95
C ILE A 244 22.06 -4.61 4.24
N SER A 245 21.03 -5.42 4.03
CA SER A 245 21.13 -6.88 4.05
C SER A 245 21.15 -7.41 2.62
N ASP A 246 22.33 -7.68 2.07
CA ASP A 246 22.50 -8.17 0.71
C ASP A 246 21.80 -9.52 0.49
N LYS A 247 21.83 -10.40 1.51
CA LYS A 247 21.11 -11.68 1.49
C LYS A 247 19.59 -11.54 1.35
N ASN A 248 18.99 -10.57 2.06
CA ASN A 248 17.57 -10.28 1.91
C ASN A 248 17.28 -9.59 0.58
N GLY A 249 18.20 -8.72 0.15
CA GLY A 249 18.14 -8.06 -1.15
C GLY A 249 18.06 -9.07 -2.29
N TRP A 250 18.90 -10.11 -2.28
CA TRP A 250 18.87 -11.19 -3.25
C TRP A 250 17.50 -11.87 -3.33
N LYS A 251 16.93 -12.26 -2.17
CA LYS A 251 15.60 -12.90 -2.12
C LYS A 251 14.51 -12.02 -2.73
N VAL A 252 14.56 -10.73 -2.44
CA VAL A 252 13.59 -9.76 -2.98
C VAL A 252 13.73 -9.64 -4.49
N VAL A 253 14.96 -9.51 -5.00
CA VAL A 253 15.23 -9.38 -6.45
C VAL A 253 14.85 -10.67 -7.18
N ARG A 254 15.23 -11.82 -6.66
CA ARG A 254 14.90 -13.13 -7.25
C ARG A 254 13.39 -13.32 -7.38
N ASN A 255 12.66 -13.04 -6.31
CA ASN A 255 11.20 -13.08 -6.32
C ASN A 255 10.59 -12.04 -7.29
N ALA A 256 11.15 -10.84 -7.33
CA ALA A 256 10.68 -9.79 -8.23
C ALA A 256 10.85 -10.17 -9.71
N LEU A 257 11.98 -10.76 -10.09
CA LEU A 257 12.22 -11.25 -11.45
C LEU A 257 11.16 -12.28 -11.85
N THR A 258 10.87 -13.24 -10.97
CA THR A 258 9.84 -14.28 -11.21
C THR A 258 8.44 -13.65 -11.39
N ILE A 259 8.05 -12.71 -10.54
CA ILE A 259 6.73 -12.04 -10.63
C ILE A 259 6.61 -11.22 -11.91
N ILE A 260 7.68 -10.58 -12.34
CA ILE A 260 7.73 -9.83 -13.60
C ILE A 260 7.56 -10.75 -14.80
N GLY A 261 7.97 -12.00 -14.68
CA GLY A 261 7.80 -13.03 -15.70
C GLY A 261 9.08 -13.40 -16.44
N PHE A 262 10.24 -13.22 -15.80
CA PHE A 262 11.48 -13.83 -16.27
C PHE A 262 11.43 -15.34 -16.04
N ASN A 263 11.84 -16.11 -17.02
CA ASN A 263 12.02 -17.56 -16.84
C ASN A 263 13.36 -17.86 -16.16
N GLU A 264 13.55 -19.10 -15.72
CA GLU A 264 14.76 -19.52 -15.01
C GLU A 264 16.02 -19.39 -15.87
N GLU A 265 15.91 -19.66 -17.17
CA GLU A 265 17.01 -19.54 -18.13
C GLU A 265 17.46 -18.08 -18.27
N GLU A 266 16.53 -17.17 -18.49
CA GLU A 266 16.80 -15.72 -18.56
C GLU A 266 17.43 -15.18 -17.27
N ILE A 267 17.01 -15.68 -16.12
CA ILE A 267 17.61 -15.29 -14.83
C ILE A 267 19.01 -15.83 -14.71
N GLN A 268 19.23 -17.07 -15.11
CA GLN A 268 20.55 -17.68 -15.10
C GLN A 268 21.51 -16.92 -16.05
N GLU A 269 21.12 -16.70 -17.30
CA GLU A 269 21.91 -15.93 -18.27
C GLU A 269 22.24 -14.52 -17.77
N LEU A 270 21.27 -13.84 -17.13
CA LEU A 270 21.50 -12.54 -16.54
C LEU A 270 22.52 -12.60 -15.38
N MET A 271 22.49 -13.67 -14.56
CA MET A 271 23.49 -13.86 -13.50
C MET A 271 24.86 -14.27 -14.07
N GLU A 272 24.88 -14.99 -15.17
CA GLU A 272 26.13 -15.28 -15.93
C GLU A 272 26.81 -13.99 -16.39
N ILE A 273 26.03 -13.01 -16.86
CA ILE A 273 26.55 -11.68 -17.22
C ILE A 273 27.12 -10.96 -15.99
N VAL A 274 26.41 -10.98 -14.86
CA VAL A 274 26.90 -10.36 -13.61
C VAL A 274 28.20 -11.03 -13.15
N ALA A 275 28.28 -12.35 -13.24
CA ALA A 275 29.48 -13.10 -12.89
C ALA A 275 30.64 -12.84 -13.87
N SER A 276 30.35 -12.74 -15.18
CA SER A 276 31.36 -12.45 -16.18
C SER A 276 32.05 -11.10 -15.94
N VAL A 277 31.29 -10.08 -15.50
CA VAL A 277 31.86 -8.78 -15.13
C VAL A 277 32.82 -8.92 -13.93
N LEU A 278 32.49 -9.76 -12.93
CA LEU A 278 33.37 -10.00 -11.78
C LEU A 278 34.66 -10.73 -12.20
N HIS A 279 34.55 -11.74 -13.05
CA HIS A 279 35.70 -12.47 -13.57
C HIS A 279 36.57 -11.59 -14.48
N LEU A 280 35.97 -10.71 -15.30
CA LEU A 280 36.71 -9.70 -16.07
C LEU A 280 37.60 -8.81 -15.17
N GLY A 281 37.07 -8.36 -14.05
CA GLY A 281 37.85 -7.56 -13.11
C GLY A 281 39.07 -8.29 -12.54
N ASN A 282 39.03 -9.59 -12.51
CA ASN A 282 40.12 -10.43 -11.97
C ASN A 282 41.12 -10.86 -13.04
N ILE A 283 40.93 -10.51 -14.33
CA ILE A 283 41.94 -10.73 -15.36
C ILE A 283 43.12 -9.82 -15.08
N GLN A 284 44.30 -10.43 -15.07
CA GLN A 284 45.58 -9.73 -14.94
C GLN A 284 46.38 -9.90 -16.23
N PHE A 285 47.11 -8.86 -16.56
CA PHE A 285 48.00 -8.81 -17.71
C PHE A 285 49.45 -8.75 -17.24
N GLY A 286 50.32 -9.32 -17.99
CA GLY A 286 51.78 -9.23 -17.86
C GLY A 286 52.40 -8.80 -19.18
N GLU A 287 53.63 -8.32 -19.14
CA GLU A 287 54.46 -8.06 -20.31
C GLU A 287 55.52 -9.14 -20.39
N ASP A 288 55.74 -9.66 -21.56
CA ASP A 288 56.84 -10.64 -21.81
C ASP A 288 58.19 -9.91 -22.06
N GLU A 289 59.22 -10.69 -22.30
CA GLU A 289 60.59 -10.17 -22.55
C GLU A 289 60.67 -9.29 -23.82
N GLU A 290 59.71 -9.45 -24.77
CA GLU A 290 59.61 -8.69 -26.00
C GLU A 290 58.69 -7.44 -25.82
N GLY A 291 58.11 -7.25 -24.64
CA GLY A 291 57.22 -6.12 -24.33
C GLY A 291 55.80 -6.32 -24.84
N GLU A 292 55.42 -7.56 -25.21
CA GLU A 292 54.06 -7.86 -25.62
C GLU A 292 53.16 -8.18 -24.40
N THR A 293 51.94 -7.61 -24.41
CA THR A 293 50.98 -7.80 -23.33
C THR A 293 50.27 -9.15 -23.47
N HIS A 294 50.27 -9.97 -22.43
CA HIS A 294 49.57 -11.25 -22.37
C HIS A 294 48.71 -11.40 -21.11
N VAL A 295 47.70 -12.25 -21.17
CA VAL A 295 46.85 -12.57 -20.00
C VAL A 295 47.56 -13.59 -19.15
N THR A 296 47.66 -13.32 -17.84
CA THR A 296 48.34 -14.18 -16.84
C THR A 296 47.37 -15.06 -16.03
N THR A 297 46.08 -14.83 -16.14
CA THR A 297 45.02 -15.46 -15.32
C THR A 297 44.11 -16.34 -16.19
N ASP A 298 44.61 -17.52 -16.62
CA ASP A 298 43.88 -18.47 -17.44
C ASP A 298 42.56 -19.03 -16.82
N PRO A 299 42.45 -19.28 -15.49
CA PRO A 299 41.19 -19.73 -14.90
C PRO A 299 40.03 -18.74 -15.07
N GLN A 300 40.29 -17.45 -14.94
CA GLN A 300 39.28 -16.42 -15.13
C GLN A 300 38.82 -16.33 -16.59
N LEU A 301 39.75 -16.54 -17.51
CA LEU A 301 39.47 -16.57 -18.95
C LEU A 301 38.56 -17.76 -19.30
N GLN A 302 38.78 -18.93 -18.67
CA GLN A 302 37.92 -20.09 -18.85
C GLN A 302 36.51 -19.88 -18.34
N TYR A 303 36.33 -19.27 -17.17
CA TYR A 303 35.01 -18.91 -16.67
C TYR A 303 34.30 -17.92 -17.62
N LEU A 304 35.03 -16.91 -18.12
CA LEU A 304 34.47 -15.95 -19.07
C LEU A 304 34.03 -16.60 -20.38
N SER A 305 34.85 -17.51 -20.92
CA SER A 305 34.52 -18.27 -22.11
C SER A 305 33.22 -19.06 -21.93
N GLN A 306 33.06 -19.74 -20.78
CA GLN A 306 31.84 -20.47 -20.45
C GLN A 306 30.63 -19.56 -20.25
N LEU A 307 30.75 -18.52 -19.44
CA LEU A 307 29.63 -17.63 -19.07
C LEU A 307 29.13 -16.79 -20.23
N LEU A 308 30.04 -16.31 -21.08
CA LEU A 308 29.69 -15.55 -22.28
C LEU A 308 29.43 -16.42 -23.50
N GLY A 309 29.77 -17.73 -23.43
CA GLY A 309 29.64 -18.63 -24.57
C GLY A 309 30.49 -18.19 -25.76
N VAL A 310 31.72 -17.72 -25.51
CA VAL A 310 32.68 -17.29 -26.55
C VAL A 310 33.95 -18.10 -26.51
N ASP A 311 34.63 -18.20 -27.62
CA ASP A 311 35.93 -18.90 -27.66
C ASP A 311 36.96 -18.15 -26.82
N GLY A 312 37.60 -18.86 -25.87
CA GLY A 312 38.56 -18.25 -24.95
C GLY A 312 39.82 -17.74 -25.62
N SER A 313 40.25 -18.37 -26.74
CA SER A 313 41.42 -17.94 -27.51
C SER A 313 41.15 -16.63 -28.24
N VAL A 314 39.96 -16.50 -28.85
CA VAL A 314 39.51 -15.27 -29.54
C VAL A 314 39.29 -14.14 -28.53
N LEU A 315 38.74 -14.42 -27.37
CA LEU A 315 38.57 -13.44 -26.30
C LEU A 315 39.94 -12.96 -25.76
N LYS A 316 40.91 -13.89 -25.59
CA LYS A 316 42.26 -13.56 -25.16
C LYS A 316 42.95 -12.64 -26.16
N GLU A 317 42.84 -12.94 -27.44
CA GLU A 317 43.41 -12.11 -28.52
C GLU A 317 42.72 -10.73 -28.52
N ALA A 318 41.41 -10.65 -28.44
CA ALA A 318 40.67 -9.40 -28.43
C ALA A 318 40.97 -8.51 -27.20
N LEU A 319 41.42 -9.04 -26.10
CA LEU A 319 41.84 -8.31 -24.90
C LEU A 319 43.29 -7.80 -24.97
N THR A 320 44.13 -8.44 -25.79
CA THR A 320 45.56 -8.10 -25.93
C THR A 320 45.90 -7.41 -27.23
N HIS A 321 45.02 -7.48 -28.23
CA HIS A 321 45.24 -6.92 -29.54
C HIS A 321 44.04 -6.11 -30.04
N LYS A 322 44.31 -5.02 -30.74
CA LYS A 322 43.29 -4.22 -31.46
C LYS A 322 43.28 -4.53 -32.94
N LYS A 323 42.11 -4.68 -33.51
CA LYS A 323 41.91 -4.86 -34.93
C LYS A 323 41.57 -3.52 -35.56
N ILE A 324 42.39 -3.11 -36.54
CA ILE A 324 42.23 -1.87 -37.29
C ILE A 324 41.87 -2.27 -38.72
N VAL A 325 40.76 -1.77 -39.22
CA VAL A 325 40.32 -1.98 -40.61
C VAL A 325 40.60 -0.68 -41.37
N ALA A 326 41.57 -0.69 -42.27
CA ALA A 326 41.91 0.46 -43.13
C ALA A 326 41.88 0.03 -44.58
N LYS A 327 41.08 0.72 -45.42
CA LYS A 327 40.94 0.46 -46.88
C LYS A 327 40.61 -0.98 -47.27
N GLY A 328 39.92 -1.73 -46.38
CA GLY A 328 39.54 -3.13 -46.60
C GLY A 328 40.58 -4.16 -46.15
N GLU A 329 41.74 -3.73 -45.64
CA GLU A 329 42.75 -4.59 -45.02
C GLU A 329 42.57 -4.58 -43.52
N GLU A 330 42.64 -5.75 -42.90
CA GLU A 330 42.60 -5.93 -41.46
C GLU A 330 44.03 -6.03 -40.93
N MET A 331 44.38 -5.19 -39.99
CA MET A 331 45.65 -5.22 -39.27
C MET A 331 45.42 -5.42 -37.81
N ILE A 332 46.09 -6.42 -37.23
CA ILE A 332 46.09 -6.72 -35.78
C ILE A 332 47.34 -6.07 -35.18
N SER A 333 47.16 -5.27 -34.14
CA SER A 333 48.22 -4.55 -33.45
C SER A 333 48.15 -4.88 -31.93
N PRO A 334 49.26 -5.23 -31.29
CA PRO A 334 49.26 -5.48 -29.85
C PRO A 334 48.88 -4.20 -29.08
N LEU A 335 48.23 -4.39 -27.95
CA LEU A 335 47.89 -3.36 -26.99
C LEU A 335 48.98 -3.23 -25.95
N SER A 336 49.29 -2.05 -25.47
CA SER A 336 50.09 -1.86 -24.29
C SER A 336 49.37 -2.33 -23.07
N LEU A 337 50.08 -2.57 -21.95
CA LEU A 337 49.51 -2.98 -20.69
C LEU A 337 48.37 -2.04 -20.24
N GLU A 338 48.59 -0.73 -20.35
CA GLU A 338 47.56 0.29 -20.00
C GLU A 338 46.34 0.19 -20.92
N GLN A 339 46.57 0.00 -22.24
CA GLN A 339 45.49 -0.18 -23.21
C GLN A 339 44.68 -1.46 -22.97
N ALA A 340 45.37 -2.57 -22.61
CA ALA A 340 44.71 -3.83 -22.30
C ALA A 340 43.87 -3.74 -21.01
N LEU A 341 44.36 -3.06 -19.97
CA LEU A 341 43.59 -2.76 -18.77
C LEU A 341 42.36 -1.90 -19.08
N SER A 342 42.53 -0.87 -19.91
CA SER A 342 41.44 -0.01 -20.36
C SER A 342 40.42 -0.76 -21.23
N ALA A 343 40.89 -1.66 -22.12
CA ALA A 343 40.05 -2.52 -22.95
C ALA A 343 39.18 -3.48 -22.08
N ARG A 344 39.79 -4.10 -21.09
CA ARG A 344 39.12 -4.96 -20.12
C ARG A 344 38.00 -4.19 -19.36
N ASP A 345 38.35 -3.02 -18.82
CA ASP A 345 37.42 -2.19 -18.07
C ASP A 345 36.28 -1.64 -18.96
N SER A 346 36.60 -1.31 -20.22
CA SER A 346 35.61 -0.89 -21.22
C SER A 346 34.67 -2.00 -21.62
N LEU A 347 35.19 -3.23 -21.76
CA LEU A 347 34.40 -4.43 -22.01
C LEU A 347 33.41 -4.69 -20.84
N ALA A 348 33.89 -4.64 -19.60
CA ALA A 348 33.05 -4.84 -18.42
C ALA A 348 31.93 -3.79 -18.32
N LYS A 349 32.26 -2.51 -18.56
CA LYS A 349 31.30 -1.38 -18.60
C LYS A 349 30.27 -1.56 -19.72
N ALA A 350 30.69 -2.00 -20.89
CA ALA A 350 29.82 -2.20 -22.06
C ALA A 350 28.84 -3.35 -21.78
N ILE A 351 29.32 -4.52 -21.37
CA ILE A 351 28.49 -5.68 -21.06
C ILE A 351 27.43 -5.31 -20.01
N TYR A 352 27.84 -4.71 -18.91
CA TYR A 352 26.93 -4.32 -17.84
C TYR A 352 25.90 -3.27 -18.28
N GLY A 353 26.33 -2.24 -19.04
CA GLY A 353 25.47 -1.19 -19.54
C GLY A 353 24.42 -1.70 -20.52
N HIS A 354 24.82 -2.57 -21.44
CA HIS A 354 23.90 -3.20 -22.40
C HIS A 354 22.93 -4.18 -21.69
N ALA A 355 23.41 -4.99 -20.75
CA ALA A 355 22.58 -5.86 -19.95
C ALA A 355 21.52 -5.08 -19.13
N PHE A 356 21.88 -3.92 -18.59
CA PHE A 356 20.93 -3.04 -17.91
C PHE A 356 19.86 -2.51 -18.86
N THR A 357 20.25 -2.10 -20.06
CA THR A 357 19.32 -1.63 -21.11
C THR A 357 18.38 -2.76 -21.53
N TRP A 358 18.91 -3.97 -21.76
CA TRP A 358 18.11 -5.15 -22.05
C TRP A 358 17.12 -5.46 -20.91
N LEU A 359 17.57 -5.38 -19.66
CA LEU A 359 16.73 -5.57 -18.49
C LEU A 359 15.54 -4.58 -18.47
N VAL A 360 15.77 -3.31 -18.77
CA VAL A 360 14.71 -2.30 -18.89
C VAL A 360 13.76 -2.62 -20.05
N GLN A 361 14.28 -3.05 -21.19
CA GLN A 361 13.45 -3.47 -22.33
C GLN A 361 12.56 -4.67 -21.97
N LYS A 362 13.09 -5.65 -21.28
CA LYS A 362 12.35 -6.81 -20.80
C LYS A 362 11.26 -6.43 -19.80
N LEU A 363 11.59 -5.52 -18.87
CA LEU A 363 10.59 -4.93 -17.96
C LEU A 363 9.47 -4.26 -18.75
N ASN A 364 9.80 -3.47 -19.77
CA ASN A 364 8.82 -2.80 -20.62
C ASN A 364 7.95 -3.78 -21.39
N GLN A 365 8.50 -4.87 -21.90
CA GLN A 365 7.73 -5.95 -22.55
C GLN A 365 6.74 -6.59 -21.57
N SER A 366 7.18 -6.80 -20.32
CA SER A 366 6.31 -7.35 -19.26
C SER A 366 5.21 -6.40 -18.80
N LEU A 367 5.49 -5.09 -18.83
CA LEU A 367 4.55 -4.03 -18.46
C LEU A 367 3.67 -3.58 -19.64
N ALA A 368 4.00 -3.99 -20.86
CA ALA A 368 3.26 -3.59 -22.04
C ALA A 368 1.83 -4.14 -22.04
N PHE A 369 0.91 -3.29 -22.41
CA PHE A 369 -0.50 -3.66 -22.55
C PHE A 369 -0.73 -4.52 -23.81
N LYS A 370 -1.06 -5.80 -23.61
CA LYS A 370 -1.31 -6.76 -24.69
C LYS A 370 -2.76 -6.71 -25.15
N VAL A 371 -3.20 -5.67 -25.88
CA VAL A 371 -4.56 -5.63 -26.49
C VAL A 371 -4.58 -4.88 -27.81
N CYS A 372 -5.52 -5.35 -28.70
CA CYS A 372 -5.80 -4.90 -30.06
C CYS A 372 -5.73 -3.38 -30.30
N PHE A 373 -5.26 -3.04 -31.47
CA PHE A 373 -5.05 -1.70 -32.07
C PHE A 373 -6.18 -0.67 -31.86
N PHE A 374 -7.38 -1.07 -31.55
CA PHE A 374 -8.54 -0.19 -31.35
C PHE A 374 -8.56 0.60 -30.03
N PHE A 375 -7.83 0.16 -29.00
CA PHE A 375 -7.84 0.78 -27.66
C PHE A 375 -6.68 1.76 -27.40
N LEU A 376 -5.68 1.80 -28.27
CA LEU A 376 -4.48 2.66 -28.11
C LEU A 376 -4.80 4.17 -28.19
N LYS A 377 -5.93 4.56 -28.76
CA LYS A 377 -6.34 5.98 -28.90
C LYS A 377 -6.98 6.60 -27.65
N CYS A 378 -7.19 5.84 -26.57
CA CYS A 378 -7.89 6.31 -25.37
C CYS A 378 -7.16 6.02 -24.07
N SER A 379 -5.85 5.81 -24.08
CA SER A 379 -5.06 5.70 -22.84
C SER A 379 -4.59 7.07 -22.39
N SER A 380 -4.82 7.37 -21.11
CA SER A 380 -4.28 8.57 -20.45
C SER A 380 -3.04 8.17 -19.64
N ILE A 381 -2.09 9.07 -19.48
CA ILE A 381 -0.78 8.77 -18.92
C ILE A 381 -0.50 9.63 -17.68
N ILE A 382 0.04 9.00 -16.64
CA ILE A 382 0.72 9.70 -15.54
C ILE A 382 2.19 9.30 -15.59
N GLY A 383 3.06 10.26 -15.85
CA GLY A 383 4.51 10.09 -15.80
C GLY A 383 5.06 10.34 -14.41
N LEU A 384 5.98 9.51 -13.96
CA LEU A 384 6.75 9.68 -12.72
C LEU A 384 8.22 9.85 -13.07
N LEU A 385 8.81 11.00 -12.77
CA LEU A 385 10.23 11.24 -12.94
C LEU A 385 10.96 11.07 -11.60
N ASP A 386 11.82 10.07 -11.53
CA ASP A 386 12.72 9.82 -10.41
C ASP A 386 14.16 9.83 -10.97
N ILE A 387 14.79 10.97 -10.88
CA ILE A 387 16.14 11.17 -11.42
C ILE A 387 17.09 11.50 -10.28
N TYR A 388 18.40 11.29 -10.52
CA TYR A 388 19.41 11.61 -9.52
C TYR A 388 19.34 13.11 -9.13
N GLY A 389 19.63 13.38 -7.86
CA GLY A 389 19.69 14.74 -7.36
C GLY A 389 21.05 15.37 -7.66
N PHE A 390 21.13 16.68 -7.49
CA PHE A 390 22.36 17.42 -7.57
C PHE A 390 23.41 16.84 -6.60
N GLU A 391 24.63 16.61 -7.08
CA GLU A 391 25.70 15.98 -6.30
C GLU A 391 26.95 16.86 -6.31
N VAL A 392 27.55 17.03 -5.14
CA VAL A 392 28.85 17.68 -4.94
C VAL A 392 29.67 16.83 -4.00
N PHE A 393 30.80 16.34 -4.49
CA PHE A 393 31.78 15.60 -3.72
C PHE A 393 33.08 16.42 -3.58
N GLN A 394 34.04 15.91 -2.84
CA GLN A 394 35.39 16.48 -2.81
C GLN A 394 36.06 16.39 -4.19
N HIS A 395 35.85 15.31 -4.89
CA HIS A 395 36.28 15.09 -6.25
C HIS A 395 35.09 14.81 -7.16
N ASN A 396 34.79 15.74 -8.07
CA ASN A 396 33.74 15.59 -9.05
C ASN A 396 34.35 15.36 -10.42
N SER A 397 33.84 14.38 -11.13
CA SER A 397 34.29 14.01 -12.47
C SER A 397 33.14 14.13 -13.48
N PHE A 398 33.32 13.54 -14.64
CA PHE A 398 32.40 13.55 -15.77
C PHE A 398 30.97 13.13 -15.39
N GLU A 399 30.82 12.12 -14.51
CA GLU A 399 29.51 11.65 -14.08
C GLU A 399 28.75 12.74 -13.30
N GLN A 400 29.39 13.41 -12.34
CA GLN A 400 28.79 14.51 -11.60
C GLN A 400 28.46 15.69 -12.49
N PHE A 401 29.31 15.97 -13.51
CA PHE A 401 29.04 16.98 -14.52
C PHE A 401 27.74 16.67 -15.27
N CYS A 402 27.55 15.46 -15.77
CA CYS A 402 26.33 15.03 -16.46
C CYS A 402 25.09 15.06 -15.53
N ILE A 403 25.22 14.55 -14.30
CA ILE A 403 24.16 14.56 -13.30
C ILE A 403 23.72 15.99 -12.98
N ASN A 404 24.66 16.90 -12.75
CA ASN A 404 24.36 18.28 -12.40
C ASN A 404 23.81 19.07 -13.59
N TYR A 405 24.28 18.80 -14.82
CA TYR A 405 23.68 19.34 -16.04
C TYR A 405 22.21 18.92 -16.20
N CYS A 406 21.89 17.65 -15.94
CA CYS A 406 20.51 17.19 -15.95
C CYS A 406 19.63 17.93 -14.93
N ASN A 407 20.14 18.13 -13.70
CA ASN A 407 19.42 18.88 -12.68
C ASN A 407 19.24 20.37 -13.06
N GLU A 408 20.21 20.94 -13.76
CA GLU A 408 20.12 22.29 -14.32
C GLU A 408 18.98 22.42 -15.33
N LYS A 409 18.85 21.45 -16.24
CA LYS A 409 17.75 21.37 -17.22
C LYS A 409 16.38 21.19 -16.56
N LEU A 410 16.30 20.36 -15.55
CA LEU A 410 15.05 20.16 -14.78
C LEU A 410 14.65 21.42 -13.99
N GLN A 411 15.63 22.15 -13.48
CA GLN A 411 15.36 23.43 -12.82
C GLN A 411 14.93 24.49 -13.84
N GLN A 412 15.54 24.52 -15.03
CA GLN A 412 15.10 25.38 -16.12
C GLN A 412 13.65 25.07 -16.51
N LEU A 413 13.31 23.79 -16.68
CA LEU A 413 11.94 23.36 -16.98
C LEU A 413 10.95 23.83 -15.90
N PHE A 414 11.32 23.70 -14.63
CA PHE A 414 10.49 24.19 -13.52
C PHE A 414 10.27 25.72 -13.62
N ILE A 415 11.34 26.46 -13.91
CA ILE A 415 11.24 27.92 -14.07
C ILE A 415 10.34 28.27 -15.26
N GLU A 416 10.50 27.62 -16.38
CA GLU A 416 9.71 27.86 -17.59
C GLU A 416 8.23 27.51 -17.39
N LEU A 417 7.94 26.32 -16.87
CA LEU A 417 6.55 25.84 -16.71
C LEU A 417 5.83 26.44 -15.50
N THR A 418 6.57 26.98 -14.53
CA THR A 418 5.96 27.49 -13.30
C THR A 418 6.10 29.01 -13.19
N LEU A 419 7.33 29.53 -13.19
CA LEU A 419 7.56 30.94 -12.90
C LEU A 419 7.37 31.82 -14.13
N LYS A 420 7.93 31.42 -15.27
CA LYS A 420 7.86 32.20 -16.51
C LYS A 420 6.48 32.11 -17.12
N SER A 421 5.96 30.93 -17.31
CA SER A 421 4.63 30.67 -17.89
C SER A 421 3.52 31.37 -17.12
N GLU A 422 3.62 31.46 -15.80
CA GLU A 422 2.63 32.12 -14.96
C GLU A 422 2.64 33.65 -15.19
N GLN A 423 3.81 34.26 -15.30
CA GLN A 423 3.94 35.70 -15.53
C GLN A 423 3.54 36.09 -16.96
N GLU A 424 3.93 35.26 -17.96
CA GLU A 424 3.50 35.45 -19.35
C GLU A 424 1.98 35.31 -19.51
N GLU A 425 1.36 34.41 -18.75
CA GLU A 425 -0.07 34.24 -18.74
C GLU A 425 -0.77 35.49 -18.18
N TYR A 426 -0.24 36.14 -17.14
CA TYR A 426 -0.81 37.38 -16.61
C TYR A 426 -0.74 38.51 -17.66
N GLU A 427 0.36 38.63 -18.38
CA GLU A 427 0.53 39.59 -19.45
C GLU A 427 -0.48 39.33 -20.60
N ALA A 428 -0.60 38.08 -21.02
CA ALA A 428 -1.51 37.65 -22.09
C ALA A 428 -2.98 37.89 -21.74
N GLU A 429 -3.34 37.70 -20.48
CA GLU A 429 -4.68 37.93 -19.95
C GLU A 429 -4.98 39.38 -19.63
N GLY A 430 -4.00 40.29 -19.78
CA GLY A 430 -4.14 41.71 -19.55
C GLY A 430 -4.25 42.11 -18.07
N ILE A 431 -3.67 41.30 -17.19
CA ILE A 431 -3.64 41.55 -15.76
C ILE A 431 -2.45 42.44 -15.43
N VAL A 432 -2.72 43.56 -14.76
CA VAL A 432 -1.64 44.43 -14.23
C VAL A 432 -0.91 43.66 -13.15
N TRP A 433 0.38 43.41 -13.40
CA TRP A 433 1.25 42.58 -12.63
C TRP A 433 2.60 43.25 -12.41
N GLU A 434 3.15 43.20 -11.20
CA GLU A 434 4.53 43.59 -10.91
C GLU A 434 5.44 42.38 -11.14
N ARG A 435 6.28 42.49 -12.13
CA ARG A 435 7.15 41.37 -12.53
C ARG A 435 8.13 40.99 -11.43
N VAL A 436 8.11 39.74 -11.02
CA VAL A 436 9.04 39.22 -10.03
C VAL A 436 10.28 38.72 -10.76
N GLU A 437 11.44 39.27 -10.41
CA GLU A 437 12.72 38.79 -10.91
C GLU A 437 13.08 37.45 -10.27
N TYR A 438 13.53 36.54 -11.09
CA TYR A 438 14.06 35.23 -10.71
C TYR A 438 15.30 34.92 -11.51
N PHE A 439 16.21 34.13 -10.91
CA PHE A 439 17.41 33.68 -11.62
C PHE A 439 17.03 32.72 -12.74
N ASN A 440 17.35 33.10 -13.99
CA ASN A 440 17.11 32.25 -15.15
C ASN A 440 18.37 31.44 -15.44
N ASN A 441 18.37 30.16 -15.07
CA ASN A 441 19.51 29.28 -15.27
C ASN A 441 19.70 28.77 -16.71
N LYS A 442 18.94 29.31 -17.66
CA LYS A 442 19.14 29.04 -19.09
C LYS A 442 20.57 29.35 -19.52
N ILE A 443 21.14 30.40 -18.95
CA ILE A 443 22.53 30.80 -19.24
C ILE A 443 23.56 29.71 -18.90
N ILE A 444 23.28 28.92 -17.84
CA ILE A 444 24.12 27.79 -17.43
C ILE A 444 23.85 26.59 -18.34
N CYS A 445 22.60 26.34 -18.70
CA CYS A 445 22.24 25.28 -19.64
C CYS A 445 22.92 25.53 -21.00
N ASP A 446 22.84 26.77 -21.53
CA ASP A 446 23.46 27.17 -22.80
C ASP A 446 25.00 27.01 -22.73
N LEU A 447 25.64 27.40 -21.61
CA LEU A 447 27.07 27.21 -21.37
C LEU A 447 27.49 25.74 -21.55
N VAL A 448 26.61 24.77 -21.16
CA VAL A 448 26.90 23.34 -21.27
C VAL A 448 26.57 22.79 -22.67
N GLU A 449 25.41 23.18 -23.23
CA GLU A 449 24.82 22.50 -24.39
C GLU A 449 24.80 23.28 -25.71
N GLU A 450 25.23 24.55 -25.72
CA GLU A 450 25.21 25.37 -26.94
C GLU A 450 26.02 24.73 -28.06
N LYS A 451 25.45 24.73 -29.27
CA LYS A 451 26.15 24.17 -30.44
C LYS A 451 27.47 24.90 -30.71
N HIS A 452 28.52 24.14 -30.89
CA HIS A 452 29.88 24.61 -31.22
C HIS A 452 30.62 25.42 -30.13
N LYS A 453 29.94 25.84 -29.07
CA LYS A 453 30.53 26.67 -28.02
C LYS A 453 30.36 26.09 -26.62
N GLY A 454 29.36 25.25 -26.40
CA GLY A 454 29.11 24.65 -25.11
C GLY A 454 30.16 23.62 -24.71
N ILE A 455 30.28 23.38 -23.43
CA ILE A 455 31.25 22.43 -22.84
C ILE A 455 31.19 21.06 -23.52
N ILE A 456 29.97 20.52 -23.76
CA ILE A 456 29.77 19.22 -24.42
C ILE A 456 30.31 19.26 -25.86
N ALA A 457 30.06 20.33 -26.61
CA ALA A 457 30.53 20.44 -27.98
C ALA A 457 32.05 20.52 -28.04
N ILE A 458 32.67 21.24 -27.12
CA ILE A 458 34.14 21.35 -27.01
C ILE A 458 34.76 20.00 -26.63
N LEU A 459 34.09 19.26 -25.70
CA LEU A 459 34.55 17.94 -25.32
C LEU A 459 34.47 16.94 -26.47
N ASP A 460 33.40 16.96 -27.26
CA ASP A 460 33.22 16.11 -28.43
C ASP A 460 34.21 16.42 -29.56
N GLU A 461 34.48 17.69 -29.73
CA GLU A 461 35.49 18.12 -30.71
C GLU A 461 36.88 17.63 -30.31
N GLU A 462 37.23 17.73 -29.03
CA GLU A 462 38.53 17.26 -28.54
C GLU A 462 38.62 15.74 -28.58
N CYS A 463 37.56 15.03 -28.28
CA CYS A 463 37.46 13.58 -28.48
C CYS A 463 37.63 13.16 -29.93
N SER A 464 37.31 14.03 -30.89
CA SER A 464 37.35 13.74 -32.32
C SER A 464 38.68 14.15 -32.97
N ARG A 465 39.50 14.90 -32.24
CA ARG A 465 40.76 15.44 -32.73
C ARG A 465 41.79 14.33 -33.00
N PRO A 466 42.36 14.23 -34.18
CA PRO A 466 43.47 13.33 -34.44
C PRO A 466 44.75 13.87 -33.81
N GLY A 467 45.50 13.01 -33.13
CA GLY A 467 46.77 13.34 -32.46
C GLY A 467 46.70 13.34 -30.94
N ASP A 468 47.57 14.09 -30.27
CA ASP A 468 47.74 14.08 -28.80
C ASP A 468 46.66 14.88 -28.05
N ALA A 469 45.41 14.51 -28.23
CA ALA A 469 44.32 15.05 -27.43
C ALA A 469 44.42 14.53 -26.00
N SER A 470 44.37 15.43 -25.01
CA SER A 470 44.45 15.12 -23.61
C SER A 470 43.41 15.90 -22.81
N ASP A 471 43.09 15.45 -21.59
CA ASP A 471 42.18 16.16 -20.69
C ASP A 471 42.67 17.59 -20.39
N ILE A 472 44.00 17.85 -20.48
CA ILE A 472 44.57 19.17 -20.30
C ILE A 472 44.32 20.05 -21.54
N THR A 473 44.46 19.53 -22.75
CA THR A 473 44.14 20.28 -23.98
C THR A 473 42.67 20.63 -24.06
N PHE A 474 41.81 19.75 -23.54
CA PHE A 474 40.38 20.04 -23.36
C PHE A 474 40.16 21.21 -22.39
N LEU A 475 40.87 21.26 -21.25
CA LEU A 475 40.77 22.36 -20.28
C LEU A 475 41.23 23.67 -20.86
N GLU A 476 42.35 23.68 -21.59
CA GLU A 476 42.88 24.86 -22.29
C GLU A 476 41.87 25.40 -23.31
N LYS A 477 41.24 24.52 -24.09
CA LYS A 477 40.24 24.90 -25.07
C LYS A 477 38.97 25.48 -24.41
N LEU A 478 38.60 24.95 -23.23
CA LEU A 478 37.52 25.52 -22.41
C LEU A 478 37.87 26.94 -21.96
N GLU A 479 39.13 27.17 -21.55
CA GLU A 479 39.62 28.49 -21.16
C GLU A 479 39.53 29.50 -22.28
N ASP A 480 40.00 29.09 -23.48
CA ASP A 480 39.99 29.96 -24.64
C ASP A 480 38.57 30.30 -25.13
N THR A 481 37.65 29.33 -25.07
CA THR A 481 36.29 29.52 -25.58
C THR A 481 35.33 30.16 -24.59
N LEU A 482 35.46 29.79 -23.32
CA LEU A 482 34.49 30.16 -22.26
C LEU A 482 35.09 31.16 -21.24
N GLY A 483 36.30 31.64 -21.44
CA GLY A 483 37.06 32.43 -20.49
C GLY A 483 36.42 33.74 -20.02
N GLY A 484 35.40 34.23 -20.71
CA GLY A 484 34.67 35.45 -20.31
C GLY A 484 33.33 35.17 -19.65
N HIS A 485 32.93 33.91 -19.45
CA HIS A 485 31.61 33.57 -18.96
C HIS A 485 31.51 33.68 -17.44
N ALA A 486 30.51 34.39 -16.94
CA ALA A 486 30.32 34.66 -15.48
C ALA A 486 30.18 33.41 -14.61
N HIS A 487 29.72 32.29 -15.20
CA HIS A 487 29.48 31.03 -14.48
C HIS A 487 30.59 29.98 -14.72
N PHE A 488 31.67 30.34 -15.38
CA PHE A 488 32.80 29.46 -15.67
C PHE A 488 34.12 30.06 -15.19
N VAL A 489 34.89 29.32 -14.41
CA VAL A 489 36.19 29.76 -13.88
C VAL A 489 37.15 28.59 -13.80
N THR A 490 38.42 28.80 -14.20
CA THR A 490 39.51 27.84 -14.01
C THR A 490 40.57 28.40 -13.06
N HIS A 491 41.49 27.54 -12.63
CA HIS A 491 42.62 27.96 -11.81
C HIS A 491 43.42 29.12 -12.44
N LYS A 492 43.62 29.12 -13.75
CA LYS A 492 44.40 30.15 -14.48
C LYS A 492 43.67 31.49 -14.50
N MET A 493 42.34 31.47 -14.61
CA MET A 493 41.51 32.66 -14.73
C MET A 493 41.08 33.24 -13.39
N ALA A 494 41.18 32.46 -12.32
CA ALA A 494 40.69 32.81 -10.99
C ALA A 494 41.53 33.88 -10.32
N ASN A 495 40.89 34.77 -9.57
CA ASN A 495 41.55 35.71 -8.68
C ASN A 495 42.20 34.98 -7.48
N GLY A 496 43.11 35.65 -6.74
CA GLY A 496 43.96 35.03 -5.74
C GLY A 496 43.23 34.25 -4.62
N LYS A 497 41.99 34.62 -4.29
CA LYS A 497 41.16 33.87 -3.31
C LYS A 497 40.56 32.58 -3.90
N ILE A 498 39.98 32.69 -5.09
CA ILE A 498 39.30 31.60 -5.75
C ILE A 498 40.34 30.59 -6.30
N ARG A 499 41.49 31.04 -6.72
CA ARG A 499 42.62 30.21 -7.20
C ARG A 499 43.08 29.16 -6.20
N LYS A 500 43.01 29.44 -4.91
CA LYS A 500 43.35 28.47 -3.84
C LYS A 500 42.33 27.35 -3.69
N ALA A 501 41.12 27.55 -4.17
CA ALA A 501 40.00 26.62 -4.05
C ALA A 501 39.72 25.83 -5.35
N ILE A 502 40.52 26.02 -6.40
CA ILE A 502 40.38 25.32 -7.68
C ILE A 502 41.71 24.65 -7.99
N GLY A 503 41.71 23.34 -8.25
CA GLY A 503 42.89 22.60 -8.68
C GLY A 503 43.36 23.02 -10.09
N ARG A 504 44.61 22.73 -10.46
CA ARG A 504 45.16 23.04 -11.77
C ARG A 504 44.48 22.29 -12.92
N GLU A 505 43.98 21.13 -12.62
CA GLU A 505 43.27 20.24 -13.53
C GLU A 505 41.73 20.30 -13.33
N GLU A 506 41.27 21.43 -12.78
CA GLU A 506 39.85 21.62 -12.50
C GLU A 506 39.28 22.85 -13.16
N PHE A 507 38.02 22.76 -13.58
CA PHE A 507 37.18 23.91 -13.88
C PHE A 507 36.03 24.00 -12.89
N ARG A 508 35.61 25.21 -12.61
CA ARG A 508 34.46 25.49 -11.74
C ARG A 508 33.29 25.96 -12.57
N LEU A 509 32.12 25.35 -12.30
CA LEU A 509 30.84 25.89 -12.76
C LEU A 509 30.07 26.45 -11.56
N VAL A 510 29.46 27.61 -11.76
CA VAL A 510 28.52 28.22 -10.81
C VAL A 510 27.11 27.81 -11.23
N HIS A 511 26.68 26.68 -10.70
CA HIS A 511 25.33 26.15 -10.93
C HIS A 511 24.29 26.92 -10.09
N TYR A 512 23.00 26.70 -10.40
CA TYR A 512 21.91 27.21 -9.58
C TYR A 512 22.01 26.72 -8.10
N ALA A 513 22.49 25.52 -7.91
CA ALA A 513 22.64 24.88 -6.60
C ALA A 513 23.93 25.27 -5.86
N GLY A 514 24.86 25.96 -6.53
CA GLY A 514 26.13 26.36 -5.94
C GLY A 514 27.32 26.12 -6.85
N GLU A 515 28.51 26.42 -6.34
CA GLU A 515 29.77 26.27 -7.07
C GLU A 515 30.25 24.81 -6.99
N VAL A 516 30.61 24.24 -8.13
CA VAL A 516 31.14 22.86 -8.20
C VAL A 516 32.45 22.87 -9.04
N ASN A 517 33.49 22.30 -8.45
CA ASN A 517 34.74 22.05 -9.15
C ASN A 517 34.67 20.67 -9.81
N TYR A 518 35.03 20.62 -11.10
CA TYR A 518 35.13 19.38 -11.85
C TYR A 518 36.56 19.13 -12.25
N ASN A 519 37.10 17.98 -11.88
CA ASN A 519 38.41 17.53 -12.33
C ASN A 519 38.29 16.92 -13.72
N VAL A 520 39.07 17.40 -14.67
CA VAL A 520 39.01 17.01 -16.08
C VAL A 520 39.58 15.62 -16.35
N ASN A 521 40.32 15.05 -15.41
CA ASN A 521 41.00 13.77 -15.61
C ASN A 521 40.00 12.66 -15.93
N GLY A 522 40.20 12.00 -17.06
CA GLY A 522 39.36 10.95 -17.58
C GLY A 522 38.06 11.42 -18.27
N PHE A 523 37.89 12.73 -18.52
CA PHE A 523 36.73 13.25 -19.25
C PHE A 523 36.68 12.76 -20.70
N LEU A 524 37.82 12.79 -21.40
CA LEU A 524 37.88 12.31 -22.76
C LEU A 524 37.60 10.83 -22.88
N ASP A 525 38.21 10.00 -22.03
CA ASP A 525 38.00 8.54 -22.03
C ASP A 525 36.58 8.17 -21.72
N LYS A 526 35.98 8.81 -20.68
CA LYS A 526 34.61 8.57 -20.27
C LYS A 526 33.57 9.03 -21.30
N ASN A 527 33.87 10.14 -21.99
CA ASN A 527 33.02 10.66 -23.05
C ASN A 527 33.14 9.86 -24.35
N ASN A 528 34.32 9.40 -24.70
CA ASN A 528 34.55 8.56 -25.87
C ASN A 528 33.84 7.20 -25.71
N ASP A 529 33.91 6.60 -24.52
CA ASP A 529 33.24 5.35 -24.17
C ASP A 529 33.38 4.25 -25.23
N LEU A 530 34.58 4.18 -25.83
CA LEU A 530 34.83 3.32 -26.97
C LEU A 530 35.09 1.89 -26.51
N LEU A 531 34.37 0.96 -27.12
CA LEU A 531 34.67 -0.46 -27.11
C LEU A 531 35.38 -0.81 -28.40
N TYR A 532 36.56 -1.44 -28.31
CA TYR A 532 37.30 -1.85 -29.50
C TYR A 532 36.47 -2.79 -30.39
N ARG A 533 36.58 -2.61 -31.70
CA ARG A 533 35.81 -3.37 -32.70
C ARG A 533 35.99 -4.87 -32.52
N HIS A 534 37.19 -5.33 -32.26
CA HIS A 534 37.49 -6.74 -32.04
C HIS A 534 36.69 -7.32 -30.87
N LEU A 535 36.60 -6.60 -29.73
CA LEU A 535 35.76 -7.00 -28.59
C LEU A 535 34.26 -7.03 -28.93
N LYS A 536 33.79 -6.09 -29.76
CA LYS A 536 32.39 -6.12 -30.24
C LYS A 536 32.15 -7.36 -31.11
N GLU A 537 33.07 -7.70 -32.02
CA GLU A 537 32.95 -8.88 -32.86
C GLU A 537 32.83 -10.17 -32.05
N VAL A 538 33.61 -10.27 -30.96
CA VAL A 538 33.52 -11.40 -30.01
C VAL A 538 32.16 -11.48 -29.33
N LEU A 539 31.63 -10.35 -28.86
CA LEU A 539 30.35 -10.30 -28.18
C LEU A 539 29.16 -10.59 -29.10
N CYS A 540 29.23 -10.21 -30.38
CA CYS A 540 28.21 -10.53 -31.39
C CYS A 540 28.10 -12.03 -31.63
N GLN A 541 29.12 -12.83 -31.31
CA GLN A 541 29.15 -14.29 -31.43
C GLN A 541 28.87 -15.01 -30.12
N SER A 542 28.46 -14.27 -29.05
CA SER A 542 28.20 -14.83 -27.73
C SER A 542 27.10 -15.89 -27.76
N GLY A 543 27.34 -16.99 -27.07
CA GLY A 543 26.35 -18.04 -26.82
C GLY A 543 25.31 -17.66 -25.77
N ASN A 544 25.57 -16.65 -24.94
CA ASN A 544 24.60 -16.10 -24.02
C ASN A 544 23.57 -15.26 -24.79
N HIS A 545 22.30 -15.67 -24.75
CA HIS A 545 21.24 -15.03 -25.55
C HIS A 545 21.08 -13.53 -25.24
N ILE A 546 21.24 -13.14 -24.00
CA ILE A 546 21.10 -11.74 -23.59
C ILE A 546 22.23 -10.91 -24.21
N VAL A 547 23.47 -11.38 -24.13
CA VAL A 547 24.62 -10.69 -24.73
C VAL A 547 24.46 -10.61 -26.24
N ASN A 548 24.06 -11.70 -26.89
CA ASN A 548 23.82 -11.71 -28.34
C ASN A 548 22.72 -10.73 -28.77
N GLN A 549 21.64 -10.60 -27.96
CA GLN A 549 20.60 -9.58 -28.20
C GLN A 549 21.07 -8.14 -27.93
N CYS A 550 22.11 -7.97 -27.14
CA CYS A 550 22.64 -6.65 -26.79
C CYS A 550 23.65 -6.10 -27.80
N PHE A 551 24.33 -6.97 -28.54
CA PHE A 551 25.37 -6.63 -29.47
C PHE A 551 25.03 -7.16 -30.87
N HIS A 552 24.49 -6.29 -31.71
CA HIS A 552 24.06 -6.67 -33.07
C HIS A 552 25.18 -6.54 -34.12
N ALA A 553 25.25 -7.52 -34.99
CA ALA A 553 26.21 -7.53 -36.10
C ALA A 553 26.05 -6.29 -37.01
N ASP A 554 24.87 -5.72 -37.09
CA ASP A 554 24.61 -4.50 -37.87
C ASP A 554 25.40 -3.28 -37.37
N GLU A 555 25.73 -3.23 -36.07
CA GLU A 555 26.59 -2.18 -35.51
C GLU A 555 28.03 -2.23 -36.02
N LEU A 556 28.50 -3.38 -36.48
CA LEU A 556 29.82 -3.58 -37.05
C LEU A 556 29.89 -3.06 -38.51
N MET A 557 28.73 -2.98 -39.17
CA MET A 557 28.62 -2.45 -40.56
C MET A 557 28.55 -0.95 -40.61
N ASP A 558 28.16 -0.28 -39.52
CA ASP A 558 28.15 1.19 -39.49
C ASP A 558 29.57 1.73 -39.31
N GLN A 559 30.06 2.37 -40.38
CA GLN A 559 31.39 3.01 -40.40
C GLN A 559 31.42 4.39 -39.73
N ARG A 560 30.23 4.92 -39.29
CA ARG A 560 30.17 6.18 -38.59
C ARG A 560 30.72 6.02 -37.19
N ARG A 561 31.45 7.01 -36.74
CA ARG A 561 31.86 7.08 -35.36
C ARG A 561 30.61 7.15 -34.47
N PRO A 562 30.49 6.31 -33.43
CA PRO A 562 29.37 6.41 -32.49
C PRO A 562 29.32 7.80 -31.84
N GLU A 563 28.11 8.28 -31.55
CA GLU A 563 27.96 9.51 -30.78
C GLU A 563 28.60 9.33 -29.40
N THR A 564 29.21 10.39 -28.88
CA THR A 564 29.81 10.39 -27.54
C THR A 564 28.77 10.22 -26.43
N ALA A 565 29.22 9.79 -25.25
CA ALA A 565 28.34 9.59 -24.08
C ALA A 565 27.60 10.88 -23.69
N ALA A 566 28.28 12.04 -23.69
CA ALA A 566 27.67 13.33 -23.37
C ALA A 566 26.61 13.76 -24.40
N THR A 567 26.90 13.56 -25.70
CA THR A 567 25.95 13.88 -26.79
C THR A 567 24.74 12.95 -26.76
N GLN A 568 24.92 11.64 -26.58
CA GLN A 568 23.79 10.70 -26.38
C GLN A 568 22.92 11.09 -25.18
N PHE A 569 23.55 11.47 -24.08
CA PHE A 569 22.86 11.94 -22.90
C PHE A 569 22.08 13.24 -23.13
N LYS A 570 22.73 14.24 -23.77
CA LYS A 570 22.07 15.49 -24.16
C LYS A 570 20.84 15.27 -25.03
N LEU A 571 20.92 14.38 -26.04
CA LEU A 571 19.78 14.02 -26.89
C LEU A 571 18.67 13.30 -26.13
N SER A 572 19.03 12.36 -25.28
CA SER A 572 18.08 11.65 -24.43
C SER A 572 17.36 12.59 -23.45
N LEU A 573 18.12 13.55 -22.89
CA LEU A 573 17.58 14.57 -22.01
C LEU A 573 16.65 15.56 -22.76
N ALA A 574 17.00 15.94 -24.00
CA ALA A 574 16.13 16.77 -24.83
C ALA A 574 14.79 16.07 -25.11
N LYS A 575 14.80 14.78 -25.43
CA LYS A 575 13.57 13.97 -25.59
C LYS A 575 12.76 13.90 -24.29
N LEU A 576 13.42 13.74 -23.15
CA LEU A 576 12.74 13.78 -21.84
C LEU A 576 12.06 15.14 -21.63
N MET A 577 12.74 16.25 -21.88
CA MET A 577 12.16 17.59 -21.77
C MET A 577 10.91 17.75 -22.65
N GLU A 578 10.93 17.25 -23.89
CA GLU A 578 9.79 17.26 -24.80
C GLU A 578 8.61 16.46 -24.22
N ILE A 579 8.87 15.27 -23.69
CA ILE A 579 7.84 14.45 -23.03
C ILE A 579 7.23 15.19 -21.84
N LEU A 580 8.04 15.79 -20.98
CA LEU A 580 7.59 16.51 -19.80
C LEU A 580 6.81 17.79 -20.16
N MET A 581 7.23 18.52 -21.17
CA MET A 581 6.54 19.72 -21.67
C MET A 581 5.18 19.42 -22.27
N SER A 582 4.97 18.21 -22.79
CA SER A 582 3.67 17.77 -23.34
C SER A 582 2.63 17.46 -22.26
N LYS A 583 3.02 17.35 -20.98
CA LYS A 583 2.19 16.92 -19.85
C LYS A 583 1.99 18.04 -18.83
N GLU A 584 0.97 17.93 -18.02
CA GLU A 584 0.73 18.86 -16.92
C GLU A 584 1.55 18.46 -15.70
N PRO A 585 2.46 19.32 -15.21
CA PRO A 585 3.40 18.94 -14.17
C PRO A 585 2.85 19.17 -12.76
N SER A 586 3.13 18.21 -11.87
CA SER A 586 3.08 18.34 -10.41
C SER A 586 4.49 18.18 -9.85
N TYR A 587 4.83 18.93 -8.83
CA TYR A 587 6.19 18.96 -8.30
C TYR A 587 6.24 18.46 -6.86
N VAL A 588 7.22 17.60 -6.57
CA VAL A 588 7.61 17.20 -5.22
C VAL A 588 9.06 17.62 -5.01
N ARG A 589 9.30 18.49 -4.04
CA ARG A 589 10.62 18.95 -3.64
C ARG A 589 11.04 18.25 -2.35
N CYS A 590 11.99 17.34 -2.47
CA CYS A 590 12.49 16.57 -1.33
C CYS A 590 13.69 17.29 -0.69
N ILE A 591 13.65 17.43 0.63
CA ILE A 591 14.70 18.07 1.43
C ILE A 591 15.34 17.02 2.34
N LYS A 592 16.66 17.04 2.37
CA LYS A 592 17.47 16.24 3.27
C LYS A 592 17.70 17.03 4.56
N PRO A 593 17.25 16.57 5.74
CA PRO A 593 17.33 17.36 6.96
C PRO A 593 18.71 17.37 7.62
N ASN A 594 19.54 16.34 7.36
CA ASN A 594 20.91 16.26 7.88
C ASN A 594 21.75 15.26 7.08
N ASP A 595 23.06 15.39 7.10
CA ASP A 595 24.01 14.48 6.44
C ASP A 595 24.26 13.19 7.23
N ALA A 596 24.03 13.23 8.54
CA ALA A 596 24.24 12.07 9.42
C ALA A 596 23.15 10.98 9.30
N LYS A 597 22.12 11.18 8.47
CA LYS A 597 20.98 10.27 8.29
C LYS A 597 20.25 9.92 9.60
N GLN A 598 20.30 10.84 10.60
CA GLN A 598 19.70 10.63 11.91
C GLN A 598 18.24 11.14 11.93
N PRO A 599 17.30 10.35 12.43
CA PRO A 599 15.93 10.82 12.62
C PRO A 599 15.86 11.90 13.70
N GLY A 600 14.97 12.89 13.48
CA GLY A 600 14.75 13.99 14.44
C GLY A 600 15.79 15.10 14.43
N ARG A 601 16.94 14.91 13.77
CA ARG A 601 17.96 15.94 13.61
C ARG A 601 17.63 16.83 12.41
N PHE A 602 17.64 18.13 12.61
CA PHE A 602 17.39 19.12 11.57
C PHE A 602 18.57 20.12 11.52
N ASP A 603 19.35 20.03 10.45
CA ASP A 603 20.48 20.93 10.19
C ASP A 603 19.98 22.14 9.41
N GLU A 604 19.93 23.30 10.07
CA GLU A 604 19.39 24.50 9.49
C GLU A 604 20.23 25.01 8.32
N VAL A 605 21.56 24.89 8.37
CA VAL A 605 22.46 25.36 7.32
C VAL A 605 22.27 24.56 6.06
N LEU A 606 22.24 23.24 6.19
CA LEU A 606 22.00 22.33 5.07
C LEU A 606 20.61 22.55 4.45
N VAL A 607 19.58 22.65 5.28
CA VAL A 607 18.21 22.87 4.79
C VAL A 607 18.08 24.25 4.12
N ARG A 608 18.70 25.28 4.71
CA ARG A 608 18.74 26.64 4.13
C ARG A 608 19.35 26.64 2.73
N HIS A 609 20.44 25.94 2.56
CA HIS A 609 21.08 25.80 1.26
C HIS A 609 20.13 25.15 0.24
N GLN A 610 19.45 24.05 0.64
CA GLN A 610 18.49 23.35 -0.21
C GLN A 610 17.27 24.21 -0.55
N VAL A 611 16.71 24.93 0.39
CA VAL A 611 15.59 25.86 0.18
C VAL A 611 15.94 26.90 -0.87
N LYS A 612 17.15 27.41 -0.82
CA LYS A 612 17.66 28.42 -1.76
C LYS A 612 17.80 27.86 -3.18
N TYR A 613 18.55 26.78 -3.34
CA TYR A 613 18.79 26.26 -4.69
C TYR A 613 17.59 25.55 -5.31
N LEU A 614 16.67 24.98 -4.52
CA LEU A 614 15.41 24.43 -5.04
C LEU A 614 14.43 25.53 -5.51
N GLY A 615 14.81 26.79 -5.36
CA GLY A 615 13.98 27.92 -5.77
C GLY A 615 12.66 28.02 -4.98
N LEU A 616 12.62 27.53 -3.73
CA LEU A 616 11.38 27.48 -2.96
C LEU A 616 10.93 28.86 -2.53
N MET A 617 11.87 29.76 -2.19
CA MET A 617 11.58 31.14 -1.84
C MET A 617 11.11 31.96 -3.04
N GLU A 618 11.72 31.76 -4.19
CA GLU A 618 11.34 32.42 -5.44
C GLU A 618 9.93 31.98 -5.86
N ASN A 619 9.67 30.67 -5.78
CA ASN A 619 8.33 30.12 -6.03
C ASN A 619 7.29 30.73 -5.09
N LEU A 620 7.60 30.78 -3.80
CA LEU A 620 6.71 31.38 -2.79
C LEU A 620 6.46 32.86 -3.09
N ARG A 621 7.50 33.61 -3.46
CA ARG A 621 7.35 35.04 -3.82
C ARG A 621 6.46 35.22 -5.05
N VAL A 622 6.69 34.48 -6.12
CA VAL A 622 5.88 34.54 -7.35
C VAL A 622 4.42 34.14 -7.05
N ARG A 623 4.22 33.04 -6.35
CA ARG A 623 2.87 32.58 -5.98
C ARG A 623 2.15 33.50 -5.02
N ARG A 624 2.86 34.18 -4.14
CA ARG A 624 2.30 35.09 -3.14
C ARG A 624 2.04 36.48 -3.70
N ALA A 625 2.88 36.94 -4.61
CA ALA A 625 2.67 38.17 -5.37
C ALA A 625 1.62 38.01 -6.47
N GLY A 626 1.47 36.80 -7.01
CA GLY A 626 0.51 36.41 -8.03
C GLY A 626 -0.83 35.96 -7.52
N PHE A 627 -1.47 35.10 -8.28
CA PHE A 627 -2.78 34.56 -7.99
C PHE A 627 -2.69 33.08 -7.61
N ALA A 628 -3.24 32.71 -6.47
CA ALA A 628 -3.22 31.36 -5.96
C ALA A 628 -4.00 30.38 -6.84
N TYR A 629 -4.97 30.88 -7.59
CA TYR A 629 -5.83 30.06 -8.43
C TYR A 629 -6.20 30.80 -9.71
N ARG A 630 -6.22 30.07 -10.83
CA ARG A 630 -6.63 30.55 -12.14
C ARG A 630 -7.42 29.49 -12.88
N ARG A 631 -8.47 29.91 -13.57
CA ARG A 631 -9.29 29.01 -14.37
C ARG A 631 -10.02 29.71 -15.50
N ASN A 632 -10.21 29.02 -16.62
CA ASN A 632 -11.04 29.52 -17.72
C ASN A 632 -12.46 29.81 -17.22
N TYR A 633 -13.08 30.82 -17.76
CA TYR A 633 -14.41 31.27 -17.38
C TYR A 633 -15.44 30.15 -17.49
N GLU A 634 -15.41 29.38 -18.58
CA GLU A 634 -16.29 28.25 -18.80
C GLU A 634 -16.15 27.20 -17.67
N ALA A 635 -14.92 26.76 -17.40
CA ALA A 635 -14.66 25.74 -16.38
C ALA A 635 -14.95 26.24 -14.96
N PHE A 636 -14.73 27.51 -14.68
CA PHE A 636 -15.07 28.11 -13.39
C PHE A 636 -16.59 28.23 -13.21
N LEU A 637 -17.27 28.73 -14.23
CA LEU A 637 -18.73 28.87 -14.20
C LEU A 637 -19.40 27.49 -14.11
N GLU A 638 -18.95 26.53 -14.90
CA GLU A 638 -19.51 25.18 -14.86
C GLU A 638 -19.36 24.49 -13.52
N ARG A 639 -18.24 24.73 -12.85
CA ARG A 639 -17.99 24.18 -11.51
C ARG A 639 -18.84 24.85 -10.44
N TYR A 640 -18.95 26.17 -10.45
CA TYR A 640 -19.55 26.93 -9.34
C TYR A 640 -20.94 27.49 -9.66
N LYS A 641 -21.49 27.30 -10.86
CA LYS A 641 -22.80 27.81 -11.27
C LYS A 641 -23.94 27.50 -10.28
N SER A 642 -23.83 26.39 -9.56
CA SER A 642 -24.86 25.99 -8.58
C SER A 642 -24.89 26.84 -7.32
N LEU A 643 -23.88 27.65 -7.08
CA LEU A 643 -23.81 28.52 -5.92
C LEU A 643 -24.68 29.80 -6.07
N CYS A 644 -24.86 30.26 -7.31
CA CYS A 644 -25.64 31.43 -7.62
C CYS A 644 -26.92 31.04 -8.38
N PRO A 645 -28.10 31.48 -7.93
CA PRO A 645 -29.39 31.23 -8.62
C PRO A 645 -29.44 31.73 -10.05
N ASP A 646 -28.82 32.89 -10.34
CA ASP A 646 -28.83 33.50 -11.68
C ASP A 646 -27.99 32.73 -12.70
N THR A 647 -26.99 31.99 -12.25
CA THR A 647 -26.14 31.17 -13.11
C THR A 647 -26.59 29.69 -13.19
N TRP A 648 -27.54 29.29 -12.36
CA TRP A 648 -28.07 27.93 -12.30
C TRP A 648 -29.41 27.79 -13.03
N PRO A 649 -29.69 26.72 -13.78
CA PRO A 649 -28.81 25.58 -14.08
C PRO A 649 -27.84 25.84 -15.24
N ASN A 650 -28.12 26.77 -16.13
CA ASN A 650 -27.28 27.10 -17.29
C ASN A 650 -27.29 28.60 -17.57
N TRP A 651 -26.11 29.19 -17.62
CA TRP A 651 -25.92 30.57 -18.05
C TRP A 651 -26.06 30.70 -19.57
N ARG A 652 -26.81 31.74 -20.04
CA ARG A 652 -27.07 31.98 -21.48
C ARG A 652 -26.35 33.20 -22.03
N GLY A 653 -25.68 34.00 -21.18
CA GLY A 653 -24.97 35.22 -21.56
C GLY A 653 -23.49 34.93 -21.91
N LYS A 654 -22.73 36.03 -22.07
CA LYS A 654 -21.27 35.92 -22.22
C LYS A 654 -20.64 35.35 -20.96
N LEU A 655 -19.66 34.46 -21.11
CA LEU A 655 -18.99 33.76 -19.99
C LEU A 655 -18.39 34.72 -18.93
N PRO A 656 -17.70 35.83 -19.32
CA PRO A 656 -17.18 36.77 -18.33
C PRO A 656 -18.25 37.41 -17.47
N GLU A 657 -19.43 37.75 -18.05
CA GLU A 657 -20.57 38.33 -17.34
C GLU A 657 -21.18 37.35 -16.33
N GLY A 658 -21.24 36.05 -16.74
CA GLY A 658 -21.70 34.98 -15.85
C GLY A 658 -20.78 34.80 -14.64
N VAL A 659 -19.46 34.82 -14.88
CA VAL A 659 -18.47 34.74 -13.79
C VAL A 659 -18.54 35.99 -12.91
N ALA A 660 -18.65 37.18 -13.47
CA ALA A 660 -18.80 38.43 -12.71
C ALA A 660 -20.04 38.40 -11.81
N THR A 661 -21.18 37.90 -12.32
CA THR A 661 -22.42 37.72 -11.54
C THR A 661 -22.23 36.74 -10.40
N LEU A 662 -21.57 35.58 -10.69
CA LEU A 662 -21.27 34.57 -9.69
C LEU A 662 -20.36 35.09 -8.56
N VAL A 663 -19.25 35.74 -8.92
CA VAL A 663 -18.28 36.32 -7.98
C VAL A 663 -18.94 37.42 -7.11
N LYS A 664 -19.79 38.24 -7.70
CA LYS A 664 -20.59 39.25 -6.95
C LYS A 664 -21.54 38.58 -5.95
N HIS A 665 -22.20 37.51 -6.34
CA HIS A 665 -23.08 36.75 -5.45
C HIS A 665 -22.30 36.09 -4.30
N LEU A 666 -21.07 35.65 -4.55
CA LEU A 666 -20.16 35.09 -3.53
C LEU A 666 -19.52 36.14 -2.64
N ASN A 667 -19.81 37.43 -2.85
CA ASN A 667 -19.30 38.59 -2.10
C ASN A 667 -17.75 38.65 -2.09
N TYR A 668 -17.09 38.31 -3.21
CA TYR A 668 -15.65 38.51 -3.34
C TYR A 668 -15.31 40.02 -3.29
N LYS A 669 -14.28 40.35 -2.56
CA LYS A 669 -13.73 41.70 -2.55
C LYS A 669 -12.91 41.97 -3.82
N PRO A 670 -12.85 43.24 -4.31
CA PRO A 670 -12.06 43.59 -5.50
C PRO A 670 -10.56 43.21 -5.42
N GLU A 671 -10.03 43.08 -4.21
CA GLU A 671 -8.64 42.70 -3.93
C GLU A 671 -8.44 41.16 -4.03
N GLU A 672 -9.52 40.37 -3.94
CA GLU A 672 -9.46 38.91 -3.86
C GLU A 672 -9.44 38.26 -5.24
N TYR A 673 -9.82 38.98 -6.30
CA TYR A 673 -9.88 38.42 -7.64
C TYR A 673 -9.61 39.44 -8.74
N LYS A 674 -9.20 38.94 -9.90
CA LYS A 674 -9.19 39.71 -11.14
C LYS A 674 -9.77 38.88 -12.28
N LEU A 675 -10.42 39.58 -13.21
CA LEU A 675 -10.94 39.00 -14.45
C LEU A 675 -9.99 39.36 -15.58
N GLY A 676 -9.39 38.31 -16.20
CA GLY A 676 -8.57 38.43 -17.40
C GLY A 676 -9.42 38.41 -18.68
N ARG A 677 -8.81 38.19 -19.81
CA ARG A 677 -9.52 38.06 -21.11
C ARG A 677 -10.32 36.76 -21.21
N SER A 678 -9.78 35.67 -20.76
CA SER A 678 -10.37 34.33 -20.85
C SER A 678 -10.53 33.62 -19.51
N LYS A 679 -9.87 34.10 -18.46
CA LYS A 679 -9.75 33.42 -17.17
C LYS A 679 -10.07 34.33 -16.00
N ILE A 680 -10.55 33.72 -14.91
CA ILE A 680 -10.61 34.33 -13.59
C ILE A 680 -9.36 33.98 -12.80
N PHE A 681 -8.84 34.93 -12.04
CA PHE A 681 -7.69 34.83 -11.15
C PHE A 681 -8.11 35.17 -9.73
N ILE A 682 -7.86 34.25 -8.79
CA ILE A 682 -8.15 34.45 -7.36
C ILE A 682 -6.84 34.62 -6.62
N HIS A 683 -6.73 35.73 -5.91
CA HIS A 683 -5.46 36.10 -5.27
C HIS A 683 -5.15 35.26 -4.03
N PHE A 684 -6.15 35.04 -3.17
CA PHE A 684 -5.94 34.37 -1.89
C PHE A 684 -6.47 32.93 -1.90
N PRO A 685 -5.68 31.93 -1.43
CA PRO A 685 -6.15 30.55 -1.29
C PRO A 685 -7.39 30.45 -0.40
N ARG A 686 -7.50 31.30 0.63
CA ARG A 686 -8.64 31.32 1.56
C ARG A 686 -9.97 31.57 0.83
N THR A 687 -9.99 32.50 -0.13
CA THR A 687 -11.18 32.80 -0.93
C THR A 687 -11.64 31.58 -1.73
N LEU A 688 -10.70 30.87 -2.33
CA LEU A 688 -10.98 29.61 -3.03
C LEU A 688 -11.55 28.55 -2.07
N PHE A 689 -10.95 28.37 -0.91
CA PHE A 689 -11.37 27.35 0.05
C PHE A 689 -12.79 27.59 0.56
N VAL A 690 -13.12 28.83 0.86
CA VAL A 690 -14.50 29.22 1.25
C VAL A 690 -15.50 28.90 0.12
N THR A 691 -15.12 29.13 -1.12
CA THR A 691 -15.96 28.84 -2.29
C THR A 691 -16.17 27.34 -2.49
N GLU A 692 -15.14 26.55 -2.31
CA GLU A 692 -15.25 25.09 -2.40
C GLU A 692 -16.08 24.49 -1.26
N ASP A 693 -15.92 25.01 -0.03
CA ASP A 693 -16.76 24.61 1.10
C ASP A 693 -18.24 24.94 0.85
N ALA A 694 -18.51 26.13 0.29
CA ALA A 694 -19.87 26.51 -0.11
C ALA A 694 -20.43 25.60 -1.21
N LEU A 695 -19.59 25.19 -2.18
CA LEU A 695 -19.97 24.26 -3.23
C LEU A 695 -20.33 22.89 -2.68
N GLU A 696 -19.54 22.38 -1.74
CA GLU A 696 -19.80 21.07 -1.13
C GLU A 696 -21.11 21.09 -0.32
N ALA A 697 -21.34 22.13 0.47
CA ALA A 697 -22.60 22.33 1.17
C ALA A 697 -23.79 22.40 0.20
N LYS A 698 -23.63 23.11 -0.95
CA LYS A 698 -24.65 23.19 -1.98
C LYS A 698 -24.92 21.86 -2.66
N LYS A 699 -23.88 21.07 -2.96
CA LYS A 699 -24.02 19.73 -3.52
C LYS A 699 -24.81 18.81 -2.59
N GLN A 700 -24.55 18.85 -1.28
CA GLN A 700 -25.33 18.08 -0.31
C GLN A 700 -26.81 18.50 -0.33
N THR A 701 -27.09 19.83 -0.35
CA THR A 701 -28.44 20.34 -0.45
C THR A 701 -29.15 19.86 -1.71
N ILE A 702 -28.46 19.94 -2.86
CA ILE A 702 -29.00 19.48 -4.15
C ILE A 702 -29.22 17.97 -4.11
N ALA A 703 -28.27 17.18 -3.56
CA ALA A 703 -28.39 15.73 -3.43
C ALA A 703 -29.63 15.36 -2.59
N VAL A 704 -29.85 16.02 -1.45
CA VAL A 704 -31.04 15.82 -0.61
C VAL A 704 -32.31 16.16 -1.40
N THR A 705 -32.31 17.26 -2.14
CA THR A 705 -33.47 17.69 -2.96
C THR A 705 -33.77 16.65 -4.06
N LEU A 706 -32.74 16.17 -4.78
CA LEU A 706 -32.89 15.14 -5.78
C LEU A 706 -33.40 13.83 -5.19
N GLN A 707 -32.81 13.39 -4.07
CA GLN A 707 -33.22 12.17 -3.37
C GLN A 707 -34.67 12.27 -2.90
N THR A 708 -35.06 13.40 -2.35
CA THR A 708 -36.42 13.66 -1.88
C THR A 708 -37.41 13.64 -3.06
N SER A 709 -37.08 14.36 -4.13
CA SER A 709 -37.89 14.40 -5.36
C SER A 709 -38.01 13.02 -6.00
N TRP A 710 -36.90 12.27 -6.09
CA TRP A 710 -36.91 10.92 -6.62
C TRP A 710 -37.71 9.93 -5.77
N ARG A 711 -37.54 9.96 -4.44
CA ARG A 711 -38.32 9.15 -3.53
C ARG A 711 -39.82 9.49 -3.67
N GLY A 712 -40.13 10.78 -3.69
CA GLY A 712 -41.51 11.25 -3.90
C GLY A 712 -42.11 10.81 -5.23
N TYR A 713 -41.35 10.95 -6.32
CA TYR A 713 -41.74 10.47 -7.66
C TYR A 713 -41.96 8.96 -7.68
N ARG A 714 -41.01 8.18 -7.13
CA ARG A 714 -41.11 6.71 -7.08
C ARG A 714 -42.33 6.23 -6.30
N GLU A 715 -42.56 6.82 -5.13
CA GLU A 715 -43.75 6.44 -4.32
C GLU A 715 -45.06 6.91 -4.95
N ARG A 716 -45.09 8.08 -5.59
CA ARG A 716 -46.23 8.56 -6.36
C ARG A 716 -46.54 7.66 -7.57
N ALA A 717 -45.48 7.30 -8.31
CA ALA A 717 -45.61 6.37 -9.45
C ALA A 717 -46.11 5.00 -9.01
N LYS A 718 -45.60 4.50 -7.85
CA LYS A 718 -46.03 3.24 -7.22
C LYS A 718 -47.49 3.34 -6.79
N TYR A 719 -47.87 4.45 -6.14
CA TYR A 719 -49.24 4.71 -5.73
C TYR A 719 -50.20 4.72 -6.94
N HIS A 720 -49.86 5.45 -8.01
CA HIS A 720 -50.68 5.48 -9.21
C HIS A 720 -50.80 4.09 -9.87
N ARG A 721 -49.72 3.30 -9.91
CA ARG A 721 -49.77 1.92 -10.43
C ARG A 721 -50.70 1.05 -9.58
N ILE A 722 -50.52 1.11 -8.24
CA ILE A 722 -51.36 0.36 -7.31
C ILE A 722 -52.83 0.79 -7.45
N ARG A 723 -53.08 2.13 -7.47
CA ARG A 723 -54.41 2.67 -7.63
C ARG A 723 -55.09 2.19 -8.94
N HIS A 724 -54.35 2.26 -10.04
CA HIS A 724 -54.84 1.79 -11.35
C HIS A 724 -55.09 0.27 -11.29
N ALA A 725 -54.16 -0.50 -10.76
CA ALA A 725 -54.32 -1.95 -10.58
C ALA A 725 -55.53 -2.30 -9.72
N VAL A 726 -55.75 -1.57 -8.61
CA VAL A 726 -56.92 -1.74 -7.74
C VAL A 726 -58.21 -1.42 -8.49
N ILE A 727 -58.25 -0.36 -9.29
CA ILE A 727 -59.45 -0.01 -10.12
C ILE A 727 -59.71 -1.13 -11.13
N VAL A 728 -58.69 -1.62 -11.83
CA VAL A 728 -58.83 -2.71 -12.79
C VAL A 728 -59.31 -3.99 -12.10
N ILE A 729 -58.70 -4.37 -10.98
CA ILE A 729 -59.07 -5.54 -10.20
C ILE A 729 -60.52 -5.40 -9.70
N GLN A 730 -60.88 -4.23 -9.16
CA GLN A 730 -62.21 -3.98 -8.66
C GLN A 730 -63.28 -4.06 -9.75
N SER A 731 -63.00 -3.45 -10.93
CA SER A 731 -63.94 -3.48 -12.06
C SER A 731 -64.10 -4.89 -12.60
N TRP A 732 -63.00 -5.63 -12.76
CA TRP A 732 -63.01 -7.01 -13.16
C TRP A 732 -63.73 -7.92 -12.16
N TRP A 733 -63.37 -7.70 -10.83
CA TRP A 733 -63.97 -8.43 -9.74
C TRP A 733 -65.49 -8.22 -9.66
N ARG A 734 -65.95 -6.93 -9.82
CA ARG A 734 -67.41 -6.65 -9.84
C ARG A 734 -68.07 -7.39 -11.00
N GLY A 735 -67.45 -7.45 -12.15
CA GLY A 735 -67.94 -8.21 -13.30
C GLY A 735 -67.98 -9.72 -13.06
N VAL A 736 -66.91 -10.24 -12.48
CA VAL A 736 -66.82 -11.67 -12.10
C VAL A 736 -67.82 -11.99 -10.99
N LYS A 737 -67.94 -11.10 -9.99
CA LYS A 737 -68.90 -11.28 -8.89
C LYS A 737 -70.33 -11.31 -9.41
N GLY A 738 -70.70 -10.46 -10.38
CA GLY A 738 -71.99 -10.42 -11.01
C GLY A 738 -72.30 -11.75 -11.76
N ARG A 739 -71.36 -12.20 -12.56
CA ARG A 739 -71.46 -13.49 -13.31
C ARG A 739 -71.53 -14.70 -12.38
N ARG A 740 -70.66 -14.70 -11.34
CA ARG A 740 -70.65 -15.77 -10.33
C ARG A 740 -71.91 -15.81 -9.53
N LYS A 741 -72.46 -14.66 -9.13
CA LYS A 741 -73.72 -14.57 -8.39
C LYS A 741 -74.90 -15.16 -9.17
N ALA A 742 -74.93 -14.91 -10.50
CA ALA A 742 -75.92 -15.51 -11.35
C ALA A 742 -75.74 -17.04 -11.47
N LYS A 743 -74.47 -17.50 -11.64
CA LYS A 743 -74.13 -18.93 -11.69
C LYS A 743 -74.39 -19.62 -10.35
N HIS A 744 -74.01 -18.99 -9.26
CA HIS A 744 -74.26 -19.52 -7.91
C HIS A 744 -75.76 -19.69 -7.59
N ARG A 745 -76.59 -18.75 -8.02
CA ARG A 745 -78.02 -18.84 -7.77
C ARG A 745 -78.62 -20.08 -8.48
N ARG A 746 -78.14 -20.37 -9.69
CA ARG A 746 -78.55 -21.60 -10.39
C ARG A 746 -78.04 -22.85 -9.70
N GLN A 747 -76.74 -22.88 -9.41
CA GLN A 747 -76.13 -24.01 -8.73
C GLN A 747 -76.66 -24.22 -7.30
N ALA A 748 -76.95 -23.15 -6.55
CA ALA A 748 -77.52 -23.24 -5.23
C ALA A 748 -78.92 -23.86 -5.23
N ALA A 749 -79.73 -23.49 -6.18
CA ALA A 749 -81.04 -24.12 -6.34
C ALA A 749 -80.94 -25.61 -6.61
N ASP A 750 -80.02 -26.05 -7.47
CA ASP A 750 -79.82 -27.48 -7.78
C ASP A 750 -79.19 -28.21 -6.58
N THR A 751 -78.23 -27.52 -5.87
CA THR A 751 -77.59 -28.06 -4.67
C THR A 751 -78.60 -28.23 -3.52
N ILE A 752 -79.46 -27.24 -3.30
CA ILE A 752 -80.54 -27.34 -2.28
C ILE A 752 -81.46 -28.51 -2.61
N ARG A 753 -81.88 -28.71 -3.88
CA ARG A 753 -82.66 -29.82 -4.31
C ARG A 753 -82.00 -31.18 -4.02
N LYS A 754 -80.69 -31.28 -4.36
CA LYS A 754 -79.93 -32.51 -4.10
C LYS A 754 -79.72 -32.73 -2.60
N PHE A 755 -79.51 -31.65 -1.81
CA PHE A 755 -79.31 -31.75 -0.36
C PHE A 755 -80.57 -32.17 0.31
N ILE A 756 -81.77 -31.66 -0.08
CA ILE A 756 -83.05 -32.05 0.49
C ILE A 756 -83.36 -33.54 0.14
N LYS A 757 -83.14 -33.95 -1.07
CA LYS A 757 -83.27 -35.35 -1.47
C LYS A 757 -82.37 -36.30 -0.66
N GLY A 758 -81.05 -35.86 -0.56
CA GLY A 758 -80.01 -36.61 0.21
C GLY A 758 -80.32 -36.72 1.68
N PHE A 759 -80.92 -35.66 2.29
CA PHE A 759 -81.36 -35.67 3.70
C PHE A 759 -82.55 -36.61 3.92
N ILE A 760 -83.49 -36.62 3.00
CA ILE A 760 -84.65 -37.55 3.07
C ILE A 760 -84.16 -39.00 3.02
N LEU A 761 -83.24 -39.33 2.13
CA LEU A 761 -82.71 -40.68 1.87
C LEU A 761 -81.41 -40.97 2.69
N ARG A 762 -81.10 -40.22 3.78
CA ARG A 762 -79.82 -40.31 4.52
C ARG A 762 -79.61 -41.66 5.22
N ASN A 763 -80.62 -42.40 5.48
CA ASN A 763 -80.54 -43.71 6.14
C ASN A 763 -80.57 -44.91 5.18
N GLU A 764 -80.73 -44.63 3.88
CA GLU A 764 -80.64 -45.61 2.79
C GLU A 764 -79.16 -45.89 2.42
N PRO A 765 -78.84 -47.05 1.86
CA PRO A 765 -77.53 -47.33 1.31
C PRO A 765 -77.06 -46.22 0.31
N ARG A 766 -75.78 -46.00 0.23
CA ARG A 766 -75.24 -44.96 -0.64
C ARG A 766 -75.75 -45.08 -2.06
N CYS A 767 -76.42 -44.03 -2.55
CA CYS A 767 -77.03 -43.94 -3.85
C CYS A 767 -76.80 -42.55 -4.46
N PRO A 768 -76.94 -42.33 -5.76
CA PRO A 768 -76.73 -41.03 -6.43
C PRO A 768 -77.55 -39.90 -5.84
N ASP A 769 -78.62 -40.12 -5.23
CA ASP A 769 -79.52 -39.14 -4.61
C ASP A 769 -79.13 -38.77 -3.17
N ASN A 770 -78.43 -39.59 -2.40
CA ASN A 770 -77.97 -39.30 -1.04
C ASN A 770 -76.44 -39.07 -0.93
N GLU A 771 -75.72 -39.44 -1.98
CA GLU A 771 -74.26 -39.31 -2.00
C GLU A 771 -73.75 -37.88 -1.69
N TYR A 772 -74.34 -36.87 -2.25
CA TYR A 772 -73.98 -35.46 -2.05
C TYR A 772 -74.17 -35.07 -0.57
N PHE A 773 -75.19 -35.51 0.11
CA PHE A 773 -75.42 -35.23 1.52
C PHE A 773 -74.45 -35.96 2.42
N LEU A 774 -74.15 -37.20 2.19
CA LEU A 774 -73.20 -37.98 2.93
C LEU A 774 -71.73 -37.43 2.77
N ASP A 775 -71.40 -37.03 1.57
CA ASP A 775 -70.12 -36.46 1.32
C ASP A 775 -69.99 -35.05 1.92
N HIS A 776 -71.07 -34.29 2.01
CA HIS A 776 -71.07 -33.01 2.74
C HIS A 776 -70.83 -33.19 4.25
N VAL A 777 -71.36 -34.16 4.86
CA VAL A 777 -71.15 -34.49 6.29
C VAL A 777 -69.68 -34.87 6.55
N ARG A 778 -69.07 -35.65 5.63
CA ARG A 778 -67.64 -36.01 5.67
C ARG A 778 -66.75 -34.79 5.48
N PHE A 779 -67.05 -33.96 4.47
CA PHE A 779 -66.29 -32.75 4.19
C PHE A 779 -66.43 -31.74 5.30
N SER A 780 -67.56 -31.54 5.88
CA SER A 780 -67.82 -30.69 7.04
C SER A 780 -66.91 -31.04 8.21
N PHE A 781 -66.77 -32.30 8.52
CA PHE A 781 -65.86 -32.77 9.57
C PHE A 781 -64.40 -32.49 9.23
N LEU A 782 -63.94 -32.75 8.03
CA LEU A 782 -62.57 -32.50 7.62
C LEU A 782 -62.23 -31.02 7.65
N MET A 783 -63.20 -30.16 7.31
CA MET A 783 -63.03 -28.70 7.41
C MET A 783 -62.97 -28.21 8.84
N GLU A 784 -63.71 -28.85 9.76
CA GLU A 784 -63.64 -28.58 11.20
C GLU A 784 -62.29 -28.98 11.77
N VAL A 785 -61.74 -30.13 11.39
CA VAL A 785 -60.40 -30.56 11.74
C VAL A 785 -59.37 -29.57 11.23
N LYS A 786 -59.48 -29.15 9.96
CA LYS A 786 -58.56 -28.14 9.38
C LYS A 786 -58.58 -26.81 10.13
N ARG A 787 -59.73 -26.36 10.60
CA ARG A 787 -59.83 -25.08 11.37
C ARG A 787 -59.29 -25.19 12.79
N ASN A 788 -59.41 -26.34 13.39
CA ASN A 788 -59.08 -26.59 14.79
C ASN A 788 -57.84 -27.46 14.97
N LEU A 789 -56.87 -27.38 14.03
CA LEU A 789 -55.61 -28.11 14.15
C LEU A 789 -54.84 -27.65 15.40
N PRO A 790 -54.29 -28.55 16.20
CA PRO A 790 -53.38 -28.21 17.29
C PRO A 790 -52.24 -27.29 16.84
N LYS A 791 -51.95 -26.24 17.59
CA LYS A 791 -50.88 -25.28 17.28
C LYS A 791 -49.55 -25.63 17.93
N SER A 792 -49.57 -26.49 18.92
CA SER A 792 -48.36 -26.97 19.59
C SER A 792 -48.52 -28.42 20.03
N VAL A 793 -47.40 -29.08 20.33
CA VAL A 793 -47.40 -30.49 20.82
C VAL A 793 -48.15 -30.65 22.14
N LEU A 794 -48.32 -29.60 22.91
CA LEU A 794 -49.01 -29.56 24.17
C LEU A 794 -50.52 -29.31 24.03
N ASP A 795 -50.98 -28.98 22.84
CA ASP A 795 -52.39 -28.71 22.53
C ASP A 795 -53.11 -30.03 22.24
N GLN A 796 -53.98 -30.46 23.14
CA GLN A 796 -54.74 -31.72 23.04
C GLN A 796 -56.10 -31.52 22.39
N SER A 797 -56.41 -30.33 21.87
CA SER A 797 -57.70 -30.04 21.25
C SER A 797 -57.86 -30.79 19.93
N TRP A 798 -58.95 -31.57 19.78
CA TRP A 798 -59.25 -32.25 18.53
C TRP A 798 -60.79 -32.38 18.39
N PRO A 799 -61.38 -32.10 17.21
CA PRO A 799 -62.82 -32.20 16.99
C PRO A 799 -63.30 -33.62 17.10
N ARG A 800 -64.53 -33.81 17.65
CA ARG A 800 -65.16 -35.12 17.76
C ARG A 800 -65.61 -35.62 16.37
N PRO A 801 -65.15 -36.79 15.95
CA PRO A 801 -65.47 -37.28 14.62
C PRO A 801 -66.90 -37.87 14.60
N PRO A 802 -67.55 -37.84 13.42
CA PRO A 802 -68.75 -38.70 13.19
C PRO A 802 -68.35 -40.16 13.32
N PRO A 803 -69.32 -41.05 13.73
CA PRO A 803 -69.01 -42.48 13.99
C PRO A 803 -68.29 -43.19 12.83
N SER A 804 -68.64 -42.85 11.57
CA SER A 804 -68.04 -43.44 10.36
C SER A 804 -66.59 -42.93 10.05
N LEU A 805 -66.06 -41.98 10.81
CA LEU A 805 -64.76 -41.39 10.58
C LEU A 805 -63.85 -41.47 11.80
N THR A 806 -64.10 -42.19 12.80
CA THR A 806 -63.37 -42.27 14.04
C THR A 806 -61.94 -42.72 13.81
N GLU A 807 -61.71 -43.80 13.11
CA GLU A 807 -60.37 -44.33 12.84
C GLU A 807 -59.55 -43.39 11.99
N ALA A 808 -60.13 -42.79 10.94
CA ALA A 808 -59.50 -41.83 10.07
C ALA A 808 -59.06 -40.54 10.88
N SER A 809 -59.91 -40.12 11.81
CA SER A 809 -59.68 -39.01 12.70
C SER A 809 -58.48 -39.21 13.62
N GLU A 810 -58.36 -40.39 14.23
CA GLU A 810 -57.21 -40.73 15.07
C GLU A 810 -55.90 -40.80 14.29
N HIS A 811 -55.93 -41.26 13.04
CA HIS A 811 -54.76 -41.25 12.15
C HIS A 811 -54.31 -39.82 11.82
N LEU A 812 -55.24 -38.94 11.45
CA LEU A 812 -54.97 -37.54 11.16
C LEU A 812 -54.40 -36.82 12.41
N HIS A 813 -54.91 -37.08 13.60
CA HIS A 813 -54.40 -36.52 14.84
C HIS A 813 -52.95 -36.93 15.10
N ARG A 814 -52.62 -38.21 14.99
CA ARG A 814 -51.24 -38.71 15.12
C ARG A 814 -50.29 -38.11 14.12
N MET A 815 -50.71 -37.95 12.88
CA MET A 815 -49.91 -37.30 11.84
C MET A 815 -49.66 -35.83 12.17
N CYS A 816 -50.66 -35.09 12.63
CA CYS A 816 -50.54 -33.69 13.02
C CYS A 816 -49.52 -33.51 14.12
N ILE A 817 -49.59 -34.26 15.19
CA ILE A 817 -48.64 -34.19 16.31
C ILE A 817 -47.21 -34.53 15.85
N ARG A 818 -47.06 -35.58 15.03
CA ARG A 818 -45.75 -35.95 14.48
C ARG A 818 -45.12 -34.85 13.64
N ASN A 819 -45.90 -34.14 12.83
CA ASN A 819 -45.41 -33.01 12.06
C ASN A 819 -44.98 -31.83 12.94
N LEU A 820 -45.74 -31.49 13.98
CA LEU A 820 -45.39 -30.45 14.93
C LEU A 820 -44.08 -30.75 15.67
N VAL A 821 -43.88 -32.00 16.07
CA VAL A 821 -42.60 -32.45 16.68
C VAL A 821 -41.46 -32.35 15.70
N ASN A 822 -41.63 -32.79 14.45
CA ASN A 822 -40.59 -32.70 13.42
C ASN A 822 -40.22 -31.27 13.10
N ASP A 823 -41.20 -30.37 13.00
CA ASP A 823 -40.97 -28.97 12.71
C ASP A 823 -40.25 -28.25 13.86
N TYR A 824 -40.57 -28.61 15.10
CA TYR A 824 -39.83 -28.12 16.24
C TYR A 824 -38.39 -28.59 16.22
N CYS A 825 -38.11 -29.87 15.98
CA CYS A 825 -36.80 -30.45 15.96
C CYS A 825 -35.91 -29.86 14.83
N ARG A 826 -36.52 -29.58 13.66
CA ARG A 826 -35.80 -28.98 12.51
C ARG A 826 -35.34 -27.53 12.74
N ARG A 827 -36.03 -26.81 13.63
CA ARG A 827 -35.71 -25.40 13.94
C ARG A 827 -34.62 -25.25 15.00
N ILE A 828 -34.18 -26.33 15.62
CA ILE A 828 -33.13 -26.30 16.64
C ILE A 828 -31.78 -26.19 15.96
N GLN A 829 -31.11 -25.04 16.14
CA GLN A 829 -29.74 -24.82 15.66
C GLN A 829 -28.73 -25.65 16.46
N PRO A 830 -27.58 -26.05 15.86
CA PRO A 830 -26.58 -26.89 16.53
C PRO A 830 -26.08 -26.33 17.86
N GLU A 831 -25.92 -25.02 17.94
CA GLU A 831 -25.49 -24.34 19.17
C GLU A 831 -26.57 -24.41 20.24
N TRP A 832 -27.81 -24.21 19.86
CA TRP A 832 -28.93 -24.33 20.78
C TRP A 832 -29.17 -25.78 21.23
N LYS A 833 -28.96 -26.72 20.34
CA LYS A 833 -28.98 -28.14 20.65
C LYS A 833 -27.99 -28.47 21.75
N LYS A 834 -26.74 -27.98 21.63
CA LYS A 834 -25.70 -28.15 22.64
C LYS A 834 -26.08 -27.53 23.99
N GLN A 835 -26.73 -26.36 23.96
CA GLN A 835 -27.24 -25.74 25.19
C GLN A 835 -28.37 -26.54 25.80
N LEU A 836 -29.29 -27.06 25.01
CA LEU A 836 -30.39 -27.92 25.48
C LEU A 836 -29.83 -29.20 26.10
N GLU A 837 -28.83 -29.82 25.51
CA GLU A 837 -28.14 -30.99 26.03
C GLU A 837 -27.54 -30.69 27.42
N GLN A 838 -26.88 -29.56 27.58
CA GLN A 838 -26.36 -29.12 28.87
C GLN A 838 -27.50 -28.85 29.89
N LYS A 839 -28.59 -28.28 29.41
CA LYS A 839 -29.79 -28.08 30.27
C LYS A 839 -30.45 -29.36 30.66
N VAL A 840 -30.47 -30.38 29.82
CA VAL A 840 -30.95 -31.72 30.17
C VAL A 840 -30.10 -32.33 31.28
N VAL A 841 -28.76 -32.24 31.14
CA VAL A 841 -27.84 -32.68 32.19
C VAL A 841 -28.05 -31.88 33.47
N ALA A 842 -28.17 -30.56 33.39
CA ALA A 842 -28.46 -29.72 34.54
C ALA A 842 -29.83 -30.13 35.21
N SER A 843 -30.85 -30.46 34.40
CA SER A 843 -32.11 -30.94 34.88
C SER A 843 -32.01 -32.29 35.62
N ALA A 844 -31.22 -33.21 35.06
CA ALA A 844 -30.96 -34.49 35.69
C ALA A 844 -30.26 -34.36 37.04
N ILE A 845 -29.38 -33.37 37.19
CA ILE A 845 -28.63 -33.11 38.42
C ILE A 845 -29.47 -32.32 39.42
N PHE A 846 -30.15 -31.25 39.01
CA PHE A 846 -30.68 -30.24 39.94
C PHE A 846 -32.21 -30.22 40.05
N SER A 847 -32.98 -30.84 39.14
CA SER A 847 -34.44 -30.80 39.17
C SER A 847 -34.99 -31.58 40.35
N GLY A 848 -35.80 -30.92 41.17
CA GLY A 848 -36.34 -31.51 42.40
C GLY A 848 -35.34 -31.67 43.55
N GLN A 849 -34.06 -31.33 43.29
CA GLN A 849 -32.98 -31.41 44.27
C GLN A 849 -32.53 -30.04 44.80
N LYS A 850 -32.78 -28.99 44.02
CA LYS A 850 -32.31 -27.61 44.32
C LYS A 850 -33.44 -26.60 44.06
N ASP A 851 -33.95 -25.93 45.12
CA ASP A 851 -35.11 -25.02 45.03
C ASP A 851 -34.92 -23.84 44.06
N CYS A 852 -33.72 -23.36 43.91
CA CYS A 852 -33.44 -22.27 42.98
C CYS A 852 -33.29 -22.73 41.51
N TYR A 853 -33.32 -24.05 41.22
CA TYR A 853 -33.14 -24.59 39.90
C TYR A 853 -34.16 -24.07 38.86
N PRO A 854 -35.47 -24.00 39.17
CA PRO A 854 -36.46 -23.50 38.22
C PRO A 854 -36.17 -22.08 37.71
N ARG A 855 -35.57 -21.22 38.53
CA ARG A 855 -35.16 -19.86 38.15
C ARG A 855 -33.94 -19.84 37.19
N SER A 856 -33.16 -20.91 37.13
CA SER A 856 -32.02 -21.08 36.22
C SER A 856 -32.41 -21.65 34.86
N VAL A 857 -33.56 -22.29 34.75
CA VAL A 857 -34.03 -22.95 33.51
C VAL A 857 -34.11 -21.96 32.32
N PRO A 858 -34.73 -20.77 32.44
CA PRO A 858 -34.80 -19.81 31.36
C PRO A 858 -33.48 -19.09 31.07
N LYS A 859 -32.48 -19.17 31.96
CA LYS A 859 -31.20 -18.51 31.80
C LYS A 859 -30.28 -19.36 30.93
N LEU A 860 -29.70 -18.76 29.87
CA LEU A 860 -28.75 -19.45 29.00
C LEU A 860 -27.44 -19.73 29.73
N PHE A 861 -26.83 -20.86 29.42
CA PHE A 861 -25.46 -21.14 29.81
C PHE A 861 -24.52 -20.44 28.82
N VAL A 862 -23.52 -19.73 29.30
CA VAL A 862 -22.56 -19.05 28.46
C VAL A 862 -21.34 -19.92 28.19
N ALA A 863 -20.56 -19.60 27.14
CA ALA A 863 -19.34 -20.35 26.81
C ALA A 863 -18.32 -20.23 27.94
N THR A 864 -18.10 -19.03 28.46
CA THR A 864 -17.24 -18.73 29.62
C THR A 864 -17.81 -17.53 30.39
N ARG A 865 -17.47 -17.42 31.67
CA ARG A 865 -17.84 -16.29 32.55
C ARG A 865 -16.66 -15.35 32.81
N LEU A 866 -15.46 -15.71 32.34
CA LEU A 866 -14.27 -14.87 32.40
C LEU A 866 -13.86 -14.59 30.98
N GLU A 867 -13.69 -13.33 30.62
CA GLU A 867 -13.16 -12.93 29.34
C GLU A 867 -11.67 -13.27 29.27
N THR A 868 -11.15 -13.43 28.05
CA THR A 868 -9.74 -13.82 27.85
C THR A 868 -8.78 -12.79 28.44
N GLU A 869 -9.20 -11.53 28.50
CA GLU A 869 -8.45 -10.40 29.07
C GLU A 869 -8.40 -10.41 30.58
N GLU A 870 -9.36 -11.05 31.25
CA GLU A 870 -9.41 -11.19 32.70
C GLU A 870 -8.51 -12.30 33.25
N ILE A 871 -8.00 -13.15 32.35
CA ILE A 871 -7.10 -14.25 32.70
C ILE A 871 -5.68 -13.88 32.32
N ASN A 872 -4.76 -13.99 33.27
CA ASN A 872 -3.36 -13.61 33.02
C ASN A 872 -2.76 -14.39 31.86
N LEU A 873 -2.07 -13.68 30.96
CA LEU A 873 -1.45 -14.22 29.75
C LEU A 873 -0.52 -15.41 29.99
N LYS A 874 0.23 -15.43 31.10
CA LYS A 874 1.11 -16.55 31.46
C LYS A 874 0.33 -17.83 31.76
N VAL A 875 -0.84 -17.69 32.37
CA VAL A 875 -1.75 -18.81 32.63
C VAL A 875 -2.36 -19.32 31.35
N LEU A 876 -2.79 -18.42 30.46
CA LEU A 876 -3.34 -18.78 29.16
C LEU A 876 -2.29 -19.49 28.28
N GLN A 877 -1.05 -19.03 28.30
CA GLN A 877 0.06 -19.68 27.59
C GLN A 877 0.34 -21.10 28.13
N THR A 878 0.22 -21.28 29.45
CA THR A 878 0.42 -22.60 30.09
C THR A 878 -0.73 -23.57 29.78
N LEU A 879 -1.96 -23.08 29.68
CA LEU A 879 -3.13 -23.90 29.41
C LEU A 879 -3.43 -24.04 27.90
N GLY A 880 -2.85 -23.17 27.06
CA GLY A 880 -3.06 -23.15 25.61
C GLY A 880 -4.55 -22.99 25.24
N THR A 881 -5.00 -23.71 24.22
CA THR A 881 -6.41 -23.72 23.76
C THR A 881 -7.32 -24.60 24.63
N ASP A 882 -6.81 -25.14 25.72
CA ASP A 882 -7.50 -26.16 26.54
C ASP A 882 -8.51 -25.59 27.55
N ASN A 883 -8.47 -24.26 27.76
CA ASN A 883 -9.47 -23.59 28.63
C ASN A 883 -10.85 -23.57 27.94
N LYS A 884 -11.79 -24.33 28.50
CA LYS A 884 -13.15 -24.49 27.93
C LYS A 884 -14.21 -23.69 28.66
N TYR A 885 -13.95 -23.33 29.92
CA TYR A 885 -14.88 -22.54 30.75
C TYR A 885 -14.11 -21.91 31.91
N GLY A 886 -14.34 -20.64 32.18
CA GLY A 886 -13.77 -19.91 33.31
C GLY A 886 -14.83 -19.20 34.13
N VAL A 887 -14.71 -19.23 35.43
CA VAL A 887 -15.60 -18.52 36.36
C VAL A 887 -14.85 -18.04 37.61
N ALA A 888 -15.21 -16.87 38.09
CA ALA A 888 -14.69 -16.36 39.36
C ALA A 888 -15.29 -17.14 40.53
N VAL A 889 -14.45 -17.52 41.50
CA VAL A 889 -14.83 -18.25 42.68
C VAL A 889 -14.12 -17.74 43.92
N THR A 890 -14.76 -17.85 45.04
CA THR A 890 -14.14 -17.62 46.36
C THR A 890 -13.74 -18.96 46.97
N LYS A 891 -12.43 -19.17 47.11
CA LYS A 891 -11.91 -20.36 47.80
C LYS A 891 -11.74 -20.09 49.28
N TYR A 892 -12.25 -21.00 50.12
CA TYR A 892 -12.01 -20.98 51.54
C TYR A 892 -10.80 -21.85 51.92
N ASP A 893 -9.90 -21.28 52.69
CA ASP A 893 -8.63 -21.91 53.03
C ASP A 893 -8.83 -22.97 54.11
N ARG A 894 -8.22 -24.17 53.99
CA ARG A 894 -8.46 -25.34 54.87
C ARG A 894 -8.07 -25.17 56.33
N HIS A 895 -7.02 -24.34 56.58
CA HIS A 895 -6.47 -24.20 57.96
C HIS A 895 -6.98 -22.97 58.71
N GLY A 896 -7.41 -21.95 58.01
CA GLY A 896 -7.82 -20.69 58.64
C GLY A 896 -9.16 -20.17 58.11
N PHE A 897 -9.74 -20.85 57.17
CA PHE A 897 -11.01 -20.53 56.49
C PHE A 897 -11.11 -19.08 55.97
N ARG A 898 -9.97 -18.52 55.60
CA ARG A 898 -9.88 -17.19 54.97
C ARG A 898 -10.42 -17.28 53.53
N ALA A 899 -11.36 -16.43 53.24
CA ALA A 899 -11.88 -16.27 51.87
C ALA A 899 -10.80 -15.69 50.95
N ARG A 900 -10.57 -16.31 49.83
CA ARG A 900 -9.61 -15.84 48.81
C ARG A 900 -10.26 -15.92 47.45
N MET A 901 -10.30 -14.78 46.77
CA MET A 901 -10.77 -14.75 45.38
C MET A 901 -9.82 -15.54 44.47
N ARG A 902 -10.39 -16.33 43.58
CA ARG A 902 -9.72 -17.21 42.62
C ARG A 902 -10.49 -17.23 41.33
N GLN A 903 -9.82 -17.67 40.29
CA GLN A 903 -10.45 -18.04 39.03
C GLN A 903 -10.44 -19.56 38.91
N LEU A 904 -11.58 -20.14 38.66
CA LEU A 904 -11.71 -21.56 38.35
C LEU A 904 -11.79 -21.70 36.84
N LEU A 905 -10.80 -22.34 36.27
CA LEU A 905 -10.72 -22.63 34.83
C LEU A 905 -10.93 -24.14 34.64
N LEU A 906 -11.85 -24.49 33.76
CA LEU A 906 -12.11 -25.87 33.39
C LEU A 906 -11.49 -26.17 32.04
N THR A 907 -10.59 -27.11 31.99
CA THR A 907 -9.98 -27.64 30.79
C THR A 907 -10.62 -28.96 30.38
N THR A 908 -10.19 -29.54 29.28
CA THR A 908 -10.66 -30.86 28.82
C THR A 908 -10.29 -31.99 29.79
N SER A 909 -9.23 -31.82 30.59
CA SER A 909 -8.67 -32.87 31.45
C SER A 909 -8.62 -32.54 32.95
N SER A 910 -8.73 -31.24 33.31
CA SER A 910 -8.56 -30.80 34.68
C SER A 910 -9.31 -29.52 35.03
N ALA A 911 -9.59 -29.33 36.30
CA ALA A 911 -10.03 -28.06 36.86
C ALA A 911 -8.82 -27.33 37.50
N VAL A 912 -8.63 -26.07 37.19
CA VAL A 912 -7.45 -25.30 37.59
C VAL A 912 -7.88 -24.08 38.38
N LEU A 913 -7.31 -23.91 39.59
CA LEU A 913 -7.48 -22.70 40.38
C LEU A 913 -6.31 -21.75 40.19
N VAL A 914 -6.61 -20.56 39.75
CA VAL A 914 -5.65 -19.50 39.44
C VAL A 914 -5.76 -18.35 40.41
N GLN A 915 -4.63 -17.79 40.79
CA GLN A 915 -4.52 -16.53 41.53
C GLN A 915 -3.56 -15.64 40.77
N GLU A 916 -4.02 -14.50 40.27
CA GLU A 916 -3.24 -13.56 39.50
C GLU A 916 -2.48 -14.27 38.34
N ALA A 917 -1.15 -14.34 38.41
CA ALA A 917 -0.32 -14.94 37.33
C ALA A 917 0.09 -16.39 37.62
N LYS A 918 -0.41 -17.05 38.70
CA LYS A 918 0.06 -18.38 39.12
C LYS A 918 -1.07 -19.39 39.27
N ILE A 919 -0.87 -20.55 38.69
CA ILE A 919 -1.72 -21.72 38.95
C ILE A 919 -1.42 -22.18 40.38
N LYS A 920 -2.41 -22.11 41.25
CA LYS A 920 -2.29 -22.52 42.68
C LYS A 920 -2.62 -23.97 42.89
N GLN A 921 -3.54 -24.50 42.11
CA GLN A 921 -3.94 -25.88 42.22
C GLN A 921 -4.49 -26.36 40.88
N ARG A 922 -4.12 -27.54 40.51
CA ARG A 922 -4.65 -28.28 39.35
C ARG A 922 -5.22 -29.59 39.87
N ILE A 923 -6.42 -29.90 39.43
CA ILE A 923 -7.17 -31.07 39.80
C ILE A 923 -7.48 -31.81 38.51
N ASP A 924 -6.79 -32.89 38.25
CA ASP A 924 -7.07 -33.73 37.08
C ASP A 924 -8.36 -34.53 37.33
N TYR A 925 -9.24 -34.58 36.36
CA TYR A 925 -10.55 -35.23 36.49
C TYR A 925 -10.46 -36.71 36.83
N GLY A 926 -9.40 -37.38 36.47
CA GLY A 926 -9.11 -38.77 36.89
C GLY A 926 -8.81 -38.92 38.36
N THR A 927 -8.36 -37.85 39.06
CA THR A 927 -8.02 -37.84 40.46
C THR A 927 -9.14 -37.35 41.35
N LEU A 928 -10.29 -36.97 40.79
CA LEU A 928 -11.50 -36.66 41.52
C LEU A 928 -12.06 -37.95 42.17
N LEU A 929 -11.68 -38.18 43.43
CA LEU A 929 -12.15 -39.29 44.24
C LEU A 929 -13.45 -38.91 44.96
N GLY A 930 -14.58 -39.50 44.57
CA GLY A 930 -15.83 -39.32 45.28
C GLY A 930 -16.79 -38.33 44.59
N ASN A 931 -17.86 -38.01 45.31
CA ASN A 931 -18.97 -37.20 44.81
C ASN A 931 -18.66 -35.71 44.92
N VAL A 932 -18.98 -34.95 43.84
CA VAL A 932 -19.02 -33.49 43.89
C VAL A 932 -20.25 -33.09 44.70
N THR A 933 -20.08 -32.65 45.95
CA THR A 933 -21.18 -32.23 46.75
C THR A 933 -21.52 -30.76 46.54
N VAL A 934 -22.73 -30.46 46.15
CA VAL A 934 -23.23 -29.12 45.86
C VAL A 934 -24.16 -28.68 47.01
N ILE A 935 -23.80 -27.60 47.60
CA ILE A 935 -24.63 -26.87 48.55
C ILE A 935 -25.29 -25.69 47.80
N GLN A 936 -26.29 -25.08 48.39
CA GLN A 936 -27.04 -24.01 47.74
C GLN A 936 -26.18 -22.94 47.03
N LEU A 937 -24.92 -22.74 47.43
CA LEU A 937 -24.01 -21.74 46.82
C LEU A 937 -22.59 -22.23 46.61
N SER A 938 -22.23 -23.47 46.94
CA SER A 938 -20.80 -23.88 46.90
C SER A 938 -20.61 -25.33 46.46
N PRO A 939 -19.77 -25.62 45.45
CA PRO A 939 -19.34 -26.98 45.18
C PRO A 939 -18.17 -27.39 46.10
N LEU A 940 -18.25 -28.58 46.67
CA LEU A 940 -17.14 -29.30 47.28
C LEU A 940 -16.49 -30.18 46.21
N LEU A 941 -15.23 -29.97 45.96
CA LEU A 941 -14.45 -30.76 45.01
C LEU A 941 -13.49 -31.67 45.80
N PRO A 942 -13.75 -32.98 45.91
CA PRO A 942 -12.87 -33.92 46.59
C PRO A 942 -11.55 -34.08 45.84
N ASN A 943 -10.43 -34.05 46.55
CA ASN A 943 -9.09 -34.22 46.02
C ASN A 943 -8.20 -35.05 46.96
N ASN A 944 -7.21 -35.78 46.44
CA ASN A 944 -6.26 -36.59 47.23
C ASN A 944 -5.48 -35.83 48.33
N THR A 945 -5.43 -34.48 48.26
CA THR A 945 -4.77 -33.62 49.25
C THR A 945 -5.74 -32.98 50.24
N GLY A 946 -7.03 -33.36 50.20
CA GLY A 946 -8.14 -32.80 51.00
C GLY A 946 -9.14 -32.05 50.12
N ASP A 947 -10.35 -31.91 50.59
CA ASP A 947 -11.46 -31.32 49.85
C ASP A 947 -11.33 -29.81 49.67
N LEU A 948 -11.91 -29.30 48.61
CA LEU A 948 -11.95 -27.88 48.28
C LEU A 948 -13.33 -27.30 48.50
N VAL A 949 -13.40 -26.25 49.30
CA VAL A 949 -14.63 -25.48 49.50
C VAL A 949 -14.58 -24.22 48.63
N LEU A 950 -15.48 -24.15 47.66
CA LEU A 950 -15.56 -23.03 46.71
C LEU A 950 -16.97 -22.42 46.80
N GLN A 951 -17.03 -21.11 46.73
CA GLN A 951 -18.31 -20.38 46.54
C GLN A 951 -18.31 -19.83 45.12
N CYS A 952 -19.45 -20.01 44.44
CA CYS A 952 -19.58 -19.59 43.05
C CYS A 952 -21.02 -19.05 42.83
N ASP A 953 -21.13 -17.87 42.23
CA ASP A 953 -22.44 -17.27 41.94
C ASP A 953 -23.16 -17.99 40.77
N HIS A 954 -22.41 -18.70 39.95
CA HIS A 954 -22.95 -19.49 38.84
C HIS A 954 -22.82 -20.99 39.04
N VAL A 955 -23.16 -21.44 40.25
CA VAL A 955 -22.93 -22.81 40.70
C VAL A 955 -23.57 -23.87 39.80
N ILE A 956 -24.83 -23.67 39.37
CA ILE A 956 -25.55 -24.63 38.51
C ILE A 956 -24.83 -24.81 37.19
N GLU A 957 -24.43 -23.73 36.58
CA GLU A 957 -23.70 -23.76 35.30
C GLU A 957 -22.29 -24.36 35.47
N ALA A 958 -21.55 -23.89 36.46
CA ALA A 958 -20.18 -24.34 36.72
C ALA A 958 -20.12 -25.84 37.05
N VAL A 959 -21.02 -26.31 37.89
CA VAL A 959 -21.10 -27.73 38.28
C VAL A 959 -21.57 -28.58 37.11
N THR A 960 -22.57 -28.14 36.35
CA THR A 960 -23.00 -28.86 35.14
C THR A 960 -21.87 -29.04 34.16
N LYS A 961 -21.13 -27.97 33.87
CA LYS A 961 -19.99 -28.02 32.93
C LYS A 961 -18.85 -28.87 33.49
N LEU A 962 -18.56 -28.76 34.78
CA LEU A 962 -17.56 -29.61 35.43
C LEU A 962 -17.97 -31.10 35.37
N ALA A 963 -19.22 -31.41 35.68
CA ALA A 963 -19.75 -32.78 35.66
C ALA A 963 -19.72 -33.38 34.24
N ILE A 964 -20.03 -32.59 33.23
CA ILE A 964 -19.93 -33.02 31.84
C ILE A 964 -18.46 -33.25 31.44
N MET A 965 -17.57 -32.30 31.74
CA MET A 965 -16.16 -32.39 31.36
C MET A 965 -15.38 -33.48 32.09
N ALA A 966 -15.76 -33.75 33.35
CA ALA A 966 -15.16 -34.80 34.15
C ALA A 966 -15.80 -36.18 33.93
N ASP A 967 -16.89 -36.27 33.15
CA ASP A 967 -17.72 -37.46 32.95
C ASP A 967 -18.22 -38.06 34.30
N LYS A 968 -18.67 -37.17 35.19
CA LYS A 968 -19.07 -37.49 36.57
C LYS A 968 -20.48 -36.98 36.89
N ILE A 969 -21.40 -37.07 35.94
CA ILE A 969 -22.77 -36.55 36.06
C ILE A 969 -23.50 -37.21 37.22
N HIS A 970 -23.31 -38.50 37.43
CA HIS A 970 -23.97 -39.30 38.53
C HIS A 970 -23.27 -39.11 39.89
N ASN A 971 -22.10 -38.45 39.92
CA ASN A 971 -21.36 -38.24 41.15
C ASN A 971 -21.57 -36.85 41.78
N VAL A 972 -22.58 -36.12 41.32
CA VAL A 972 -22.97 -34.85 41.93
C VAL A 972 -23.99 -35.10 43.02
N ASN A 973 -23.62 -34.75 44.26
CA ASN A 973 -24.53 -34.87 45.40
C ASN A 973 -25.00 -33.46 45.86
N ILE A 974 -26.29 -33.29 46.06
CA ILE A 974 -26.88 -32.05 46.55
C ILE A 974 -27.39 -32.31 47.96
N SER A 975 -26.85 -31.63 48.92
CA SER A 975 -27.21 -31.82 50.35
C SER A 975 -27.56 -30.49 51.00
N GLN A 976 -28.47 -30.57 51.94
CA GLN A 976 -28.87 -29.49 52.87
C GLN A 976 -28.36 -29.75 54.27
N ASP A 977 -27.88 -30.96 54.54
CA ASP A 977 -27.36 -31.38 55.83
C ASP A 977 -25.92 -31.01 56.03
N SER A 978 -25.44 -31.13 57.27
CA SER A 978 -24.03 -30.93 57.62
C SER A 978 -23.09 -31.83 56.80
N ILE A 979 -22.10 -31.25 56.18
CA ILE A 979 -21.19 -31.95 55.29
C ILE A 979 -19.82 -32.12 55.92
N ARG A 980 -19.32 -33.34 55.96
CA ARG A 980 -17.97 -33.63 56.31
C ARG A 980 -17.06 -33.45 55.11
N PHE A 981 -15.92 -32.79 55.30
CA PHE A 981 -14.94 -32.60 54.29
C PHE A 981 -13.52 -32.84 54.83
N ALA A 982 -12.63 -33.37 54.01
CA ALA A 982 -11.27 -33.64 54.38
C ALA A 982 -10.42 -32.35 54.38
N VAL A 983 -9.92 -31.96 55.55
CA VAL A 983 -9.02 -30.81 55.70
C VAL A 983 -7.59 -31.20 55.31
N ALA A 984 -7.15 -32.41 55.69
CA ALA A 984 -5.89 -33.05 55.38
C ALA A 984 -6.03 -34.57 55.59
N ARG A 985 -5.04 -35.37 55.16
CA ARG A 985 -5.07 -36.82 55.39
C ARG A 985 -5.32 -37.13 56.88
N GLY A 986 -6.42 -37.76 57.20
CA GLY A 986 -6.80 -38.11 58.57
C GLY A 986 -7.42 -36.99 59.42
N LYS A 987 -7.68 -35.80 58.89
CA LYS A 987 -8.40 -34.72 59.56
C LYS A 987 -9.61 -34.29 58.76
N GLU A 988 -10.79 -34.44 59.39
CA GLU A 988 -12.07 -33.99 58.82
C GLU A 988 -12.54 -32.69 59.46
N GLY A 989 -13.21 -31.88 58.68
CA GLY A 989 -14.01 -30.73 59.13
C GLY A 989 -15.47 -30.94 58.80
N VAL A 990 -16.32 -30.21 59.48
CA VAL A 990 -17.75 -30.24 59.20
C VAL A 990 -18.25 -28.85 58.81
N LEU A 991 -19.06 -28.80 57.78
CA LEU A 991 -19.78 -27.61 57.37
C LEU A 991 -21.22 -27.73 57.83
N ASP A 992 -21.64 -26.86 58.71
CA ASP A 992 -23.02 -26.76 59.23
C ASP A 992 -23.70 -25.54 58.58
N PHE A 993 -24.94 -25.67 58.21
CA PHE A 993 -25.70 -24.63 57.53
C PHE A 993 -26.76 -24.06 58.47
N SER A 994 -26.86 -22.73 58.48
CA SER A 994 -27.86 -22.01 59.33
C SER A 994 -28.42 -20.82 58.56
N SER A 995 -29.64 -20.44 58.76
CA SER A 995 -30.24 -19.25 58.16
C SER A 995 -29.66 -17.97 58.77
N GLY A 996 -29.31 -16.98 57.95
CA GLY A 996 -28.75 -15.71 58.39
C GLY A 996 -29.15 -14.55 57.47
N SER A 997 -28.74 -13.33 57.82
CA SER A 997 -29.01 -12.14 56.99
C SER A 997 -28.14 -12.05 55.76
N ASP A 998 -26.88 -12.52 55.82
CA ASP A 998 -25.87 -12.45 54.77
C ASP A 998 -25.08 -13.76 54.72
N LEU A 999 -24.51 -14.05 53.56
CA LEU A 999 -23.62 -15.20 53.44
C LEU A 999 -22.35 -14.96 54.26
N ARG A 1000 -22.22 -15.70 55.33
CA ARG A 1000 -21.08 -15.59 56.23
C ARG A 1000 -20.60 -16.97 56.66
N VAL A 1001 -19.32 -17.20 56.56
CA VAL A 1001 -18.70 -18.45 57.06
C VAL A 1001 -17.94 -18.14 58.33
N VAL A 1002 -18.30 -18.81 59.42
CA VAL A 1002 -17.72 -18.59 60.74
C VAL A 1002 -17.27 -19.93 61.35
N LYS A 1003 -16.07 -19.95 61.94
CA LYS A 1003 -15.59 -21.11 62.69
C LYS A 1003 -16.20 -21.15 64.05
N THR A 1004 -16.87 -22.23 64.41
CA THR A 1004 -17.43 -22.42 65.74
C THR A 1004 -16.39 -22.96 66.73
N LYS A 1005 -16.65 -22.84 68.02
CA LYS A 1005 -15.78 -23.33 69.10
C LYS A 1005 -15.55 -24.85 69.03
N ASN A 1006 -16.45 -25.58 68.40
CA ASN A 1006 -16.34 -27.04 68.22
C ASN A 1006 -15.51 -27.46 67.01
N GLY A 1007 -14.88 -26.54 66.37
CA GLY A 1007 -14.07 -26.84 65.17
C GLY A 1007 -14.84 -26.97 63.86
N HIS A 1008 -16.18 -26.85 63.87
CA HIS A 1008 -17.08 -26.85 62.76
C HIS A 1008 -17.08 -25.47 62.10
N LEU A 1009 -17.49 -25.44 60.83
CA LEU A 1009 -17.73 -24.24 60.06
C LEU A 1009 -19.22 -24.04 59.91
N SER A 1010 -19.75 -22.99 60.54
CA SER A 1010 -21.12 -22.60 60.28
C SER A 1010 -21.19 -21.63 59.10
N VAL A 1011 -21.95 -22.02 58.10
CA VAL A 1011 -22.26 -21.20 56.92
C VAL A 1011 -23.67 -20.63 57.13
N PHE A 1012 -23.73 -19.32 57.32
CA PHE A 1012 -25.00 -18.62 57.41
C PHE A 1012 -25.43 -18.23 56.00
N LEU A 1013 -26.62 -18.61 55.62
CA LEU A 1013 -27.18 -18.34 54.29
C LEU A 1013 -28.33 -17.33 54.42
N ASN A 1014 -28.39 -16.38 53.48
CA ASN A 1014 -29.46 -15.39 53.44
C ASN A 1014 -30.80 -16.08 53.11
N SER A 1015 -31.80 -15.88 53.94
CA SER A 1015 -33.13 -16.45 53.79
C SER A 1015 -33.90 -16.01 52.53
N LYS A 1016 -33.43 -14.96 51.84
CA LYS A 1016 -33.96 -14.54 50.52
C LYS A 1016 -33.35 -15.30 49.33
N THR A 1017 -32.40 -16.15 49.58
CA THR A 1017 -31.73 -16.99 48.55
C THR A 1017 -32.16 -18.47 48.64
N PHE A 1018 -33.13 -18.80 49.56
CA PHE A 1018 -33.79 -20.11 49.60
C PHE A 1018 -34.73 -20.30 48.41
#